data_217e76b5897fb887a8b7bbf6d2660c37
#
_entry.id   217e76b5897fb887a8b7bbf6d2660c37
#
_cell.length_a   1.000
_cell.length_b   1.000
_cell.length_c   1.000
_cell.angle_alpha   90.00
_cell.angle_beta   90.00
_cell.angle_gamma   90.00
#
_symmetry.space_group_name_H-M   'P 1'
#
loop_
_entity.id
_entity.type
_entity.pdbx_description
1 polymer ?
#
loop_
_entity_poly.entity_id
_entity_poly.type
_entity_poly.pdbx_seq_one_letter_code
_entity_poly.pdbx_strand_id
1 'polypeptide(L)'
;MLSARTVFVLLAFMLLLALPGGMSNSQTVSTPVPRAWKASWIRHPAGPAHEFGVFYFRKAFTLASAPQRFVVHVSADNRYELFVNGHRVAAGPARGDLFHWRYATLDIAPHLSAGKNVLAAVVWNYSDAAPMAQMMNETGFLLEGDGPEAAAINTDNSWKTLKDDSRTALDYNSENMNAYFVVGPGEHVDGTRYPWGWEQPEFDDSAWVPAQAIDQAGERGAKDSHARWFLVPRNIPMMEETPERLARLVRSQGADVGSGFLSGHSPVTVPANSRASLLFDQSHLTTAYPELLVSQGRDAKVRLTYAEALFKNHEKGNRNDTDGREIIGYQDEFLPDGGAHRLFRSLWWRTYRYLQMDVTTGSEPLTIEDLHGVFTGYPFAVHARFESSDPELTRMWDVGWRTARLCAHETYMDCPYYEQLQYGGDTRIQALISLYMTGDDRLVKNAIELLDESRTPEGLTQSRYPSRQPQYIPPFSLFWIGMMHDLWWYHGDTAFLKGYLPGTRNVLTWFENNLAPTGLLGRMEWWNFVDWPVTFDDGVPPLDVNGQSSILSLQFAAGLRAAADLETAFGSAQQAQHDRAVAAKIVAAVYKTCWDPDRRLLADTPFRHNFSQHANILAVLEDAVPATEQPALLKRVLSDSSLTPATYYFRFYLFRAMKKAGLGDQYLAQLGPWREMLSLGLTTWAEMPEPTRSDCHAWSAHPNFDLLATVAGIEPAAAEFRQVEIHPHLGPLHSLKATLPHPQGEIQVAYELQGNELTADVTLPEKLTGWFNWSGKRVPLHGGTQHLVL
;
A
#
# COMPACT_ATOMS: atom_id res chain seq x y z
N MET A 1 -67.32 -49.94 -19.75
CA MET A 1 -67.08 -51.30 -20.30
C MET A 1 -65.67 -51.30 -20.89
N LEU A 2 -64.79 -52.06 -20.28
CA LEU A 2 -63.74 -52.95 -20.83
C LEU A 2 -62.83 -52.35 -22.00
N SER A 3 -61.56 -52.51 -22.11
CA SER A 3 -60.49 -53.25 -21.42
C SER A 3 -59.13 -52.85 -22.10
N ALA A 4 -58.12 -52.59 -21.38
CA ALA A 4 -56.90 -53.35 -21.17
C ALA A 4 -56.09 -53.91 -22.38
N ARG A 5 -54.76 -53.60 -22.32
CA ARG A 5 -53.57 -54.32 -22.86
C ARG A 5 -53.17 -53.96 -24.29
N THR A 6 -51.94 -53.79 -24.73
CA THR A 6 -50.63 -54.44 -24.37
C THR A 6 -49.50 -53.69 -24.98
N VAL A 7 -48.33 -53.70 -24.26
CA VAL A 7 -46.95 -53.28 -24.61
C VAL A 7 -46.51 -53.97 -25.91
N PHE A 8 -45.72 -53.20 -26.74
CA PHE A 8 -44.57 -53.74 -27.50
C PHE A 8 -43.50 -52.66 -27.77
N VAL A 9 -42.29 -53.02 -27.48
CA VAL A 9 -41.04 -52.32 -27.72
C VAL A 9 -40.59 -52.39 -29.15
N LEU A 10 -40.18 -51.30 -29.77
CA LEU A 10 -39.38 -51.36 -30.98
C LEU A 10 -38.30 -50.23 -30.92
N LEU A 11 -37.02 -50.66 -30.75
CA LEU A 11 -35.84 -49.84 -30.98
C LEU A 11 -35.76 -49.45 -32.45
N ALA A 12 -35.58 -48.17 -32.72
CA ALA A 12 -35.06 -47.68 -33.98
C ALA A 12 -33.87 -46.73 -33.69
N PHE A 13 -32.68 -47.15 -34.11
CA PHE A 13 -31.48 -46.33 -34.12
C PHE A 13 -31.64 -45.17 -35.10
N MET A 14 -31.56 -43.93 -34.62
CA MET A 14 -31.24 -42.78 -35.45
C MET A 14 -29.96 -42.15 -34.94
N LEU A 15 -28.90 -42.24 -35.72
CA LEU A 15 -27.69 -41.44 -35.61
C LEU A 15 -28.07 -39.97 -35.85
N LEU A 16 -28.02 -39.14 -34.80
CA LEU A 16 -28.01 -37.71 -34.94
C LEU A 16 -26.61 -37.21 -34.58
N LEU A 17 -25.93 -36.60 -35.54
CA LEU A 17 -24.69 -35.83 -35.38
C LEU A 17 -24.87 -34.75 -34.31
N ALA A 18 -24.26 -34.93 -33.17
CA ALA A 18 -24.15 -33.91 -32.13
C ALA A 18 -23.03 -32.94 -32.51
N LEU A 19 -23.40 -31.74 -32.88
CA LEU A 19 -22.53 -30.56 -32.82
C LEU A 19 -22.26 -30.26 -31.34
N PRO A 20 -21.04 -29.95 -30.92
CA PRO A 20 -20.78 -29.53 -29.57
C PRO A 20 -21.30 -28.09 -29.37
N GLY A 21 -22.51 -27.98 -28.87
CA GLY A 21 -23.02 -26.77 -28.28
C GLY A 21 -22.24 -26.50 -26.98
N GLY A 22 -21.37 -25.51 -27.00
CA GLY A 22 -20.73 -25.01 -25.80
C GLY A 22 -21.80 -24.54 -24.82
N MET A 23 -22.09 -25.34 -23.79
CA MET A 23 -22.77 -24.85 -22.60
C MET A 23 -21.82 -23.86 -21.90
N SER A 24 -22.12 -22.59 -22.04
CA SER A 24 -21.64 -21.55 -21.15
C SER A 24 -22.09 -21.94 -19.74
N ASN A 25 -21.20 -22.49 -18.94
CA ASN A 25 -21.39 -22.57 -17.51
C ASN A 25 -21.39 -21.13 -17.00
N SER A 26 -22.56 -20.53 -16.89
CA SER A 26 -22.77 -19.43 -15.97
C SER A 26 -22.59 -20.03 -14.58
N GLN A 27 -21.37 -19.96 -14.05
CA GLN A 27 -21.17 -20.08 -12.62
C GLN A 27 -21.98 -18.94 -12.01
N THR A 28 -23.13 -19.27 -11.47
CA THR A 28 -23.79 -18.44 -10.47
C THR A 28 -22.77 -18.30 -9.37
N VAL A 29 -22.20 -17.10 -9.20
CA VAL A 29 -21.44 -16.73 -8.02
C VAL A 29 -22.41 -16.88 -6.87
N SER A 30 -22.39 -18.04 -6.20
CA SER A 30 -23.12 -18.23 -4.97
C SER A 30 -22.44 -17.30 -3.96
N THR A 31 -23.14 -16.26 -3.54
CA THR A 31 -22.73 -15.50 -2.35
C THR A 31 -22.45 -16.53 -1.26
N PRO A 32 -21.25 -16.53 -0.67
CA PRO A 32 -20.93 -17.45 0.41
C PRO A 32 -22.00 -17.29 1.50
N VAL A 33 -22.53 -18.40 2.00
CA VAL A 33 -23.46 -18.36 3.13
C VAL A 33 -22.67 -17.81 4.32
N PRO A 34 -23.13 -16.72 4.97
CA PRO A 34 -22.45 -16.14 6.11
C PRO A 34 -22.19 -17.20 7.20
N ARG A 35 -21.00 -17.16 7.80
CA ARG A 35 -20.62 -18.06 8.89
C ARG A 35 -21.52 -17.83 10.10
N ALA A 36 -22.04 -18.89 10.68
CA ALA A 36 -22.73 -18.81 11.96
C ALA A 36 -21.71 -18.88 13.12
N TRP A 37 -21.29 -17.73 13.59
CA TRP A 37 -20.36 -17.61 14.72
C TRP A 37 -21.00 -18.07 16.03
N LYS A 38 -20.20 -18.79 16.84
CA LYS A 38 -20.58 -19.23 18.20
C LYS A 38 -19.80 -18.49 19.28
N ALA A 39 -18.63 -17.95 18.92
CA ALA A 39 -17.79 -17.16 19.81
C ALA A 39 -18.40 -15.79 20.09
N SER A 40 -18.13 -15.25 21.26
CA SER A 40 -18.43 -13.87 21.62
C SER A 40 -17.18 -13.01 21.61
N TRP A 41 -17.33 -11.75 21.26
CA TRP A 41 -16.31 -10.74 21.56
C TRP A 41 -16.13 -10.65 23.08
N ILE A 42 -14.88 -10.64 23.55
CA ILE A 42 -14.54 -10.56 24.96
C ILE A 42 -13.63 -9.38 25.25
N ARG A 43 -13.72 -8.83 26.46
CA ARG A 43 -12.82 -7.80 26.96
C ARG A 43 -12.45 -8.03 28.43
N HIS A 44 -11.52 -7.23 28.95
CA HIS A 44 -11.26 -7.18 30.39
C HIS A 44 -12.44 -6.48 31.11
N PRO A 45 -13.03 -7.07 32.20
CA PRO A 45 -14.26 -6.54 32.80
C PRO A 45 -14.12 -5.15 33.40
N ALA A 46 -12.93 -4.77 33.87
CA ALA A 46 -12.60 -3.43 34.37
C ALA A 46 -11.78 -2.59 33.38
N GLY A 47 -11.60 -3.07 32.13
CA GLY A 47 -10.86 -2.33 31.09
C GLY A 47 -11.73 -1.21 30.51
N PRO A 48 -11.15 -0.04 30.22
CA PRO A 48 -11.87 1.00 29.49
C PRO A 48 -12.21 0.52 28.08
N ALA A 49 -13.40 0.88 27.60
CA ALA A 49 -13.84 0.51 26.25
C ALA A 49 -13.19 1.38 25.16
N HIS A 50 -13.01 2.67 25.42
CA HIS A 50 -12.63 3.69 24.45
C HIS A 50 -11.37 4.49 24.84
N GLU A 51 -10.63 4.06 25.87
CA GLU A 51 -9.39 4.70 26.29
C GLU A 51 -8.20 3.80 25.96
N PHE A 52 -7.00 4.36 26.06
CA PHE A 52 -5.76 3.59 25.91
C PHE A 52 -5.75 2.38 26.86
N GLY A 53 -5.40 1.24 26.33
CA GLY A 53 -5.23 0.03 27.11
C GLY A 53 -4.56 -1.09 26.31
N VAL A 54 -3.77 -1.89 27.04
CA VAL A 54 -3.20 -3.13 26.55
C VAL A 54 -3.69 -4.25 27.44
N PHE A 55 -4.12 -5.34 26.86
CA PHE A 55 -4.77 -6.45 27.56
C PHE A 55 -4.21 -7.78 27.10
N TYR A 56 -3.95 -8.66 28.06
CA TYR A 56 -3.56 -10.04 27.76
C TYR A 56 -4.75 -10.96 27.95
N PHE A 57 -4.89 -11.93 27.04
CA PHE A 57 -5.91 -12.98 27.09
C PHE A 57 -5.23 -14.34 27.04
N ARG A 58 -5.72 -15.30 27.84
CA ARG A 58 -5.19 -16.65 27.88
C ARG A 58 -6.30 -17.69 27.96
N LYS A 59 -6.07 -18.82 27.28
CA LYS A 59 -6.93 -20.01 27.32
C LYS A 59 -6.07 -21.27 27.34
N ALA A 60 -6.06 -21.95 28.47
CA ALA A 60 -5.48 -23.30 28.56
C ALA A 60 -6.53 -24.34 28.14
N PHE A 61 -6.09 -25.35 27.38
CA PHE A 61 -6.92 -26.48 26.94
C PHE A 61 -6.08 -27.74 26.76
N THR A 62 -6.74 -28.90 26.62
CA THR A 62 -6.05 -30.17 26.51
C THR A 62 -6.51 -30.89 25.24
N LEU A 63 -5.54 -31.43 24.49
CA LEU A 63 -5.78 -32.29 23.34
C LEU A 63 -5.35 -33.73 23.62
N ALA A 64 -6.15 -34.70 23.15
CA ALA A 64 -5.83 -36.12 23.30
C ALA A 64 -4.62 -36.51 22.42
N SER A 65 -4.45 -35.87 21.28
CA SER A 65 -3.32 -36.06 20.34
C SER A 65 -3.02 -34.75 19.63
N ALA A 66 -1.82 -34.62 19.06
CA ALA A 66 -1.48 -33.52 18.18
C ALA A 66 -2.34 -33.56 16.90
N PRO A 67 -3.07 -32.50 16.58
CA PRO A 67 -3.96 -32.45 15.41
C PRO A 67 -3.15 -32.27 14.12
N GLN A 68 -3.63 -32.86 13.01
CA GLN A 68 -3.06 -32.60 11.67
C GLN A 68 -3.53 -31.27 11.10
N ARG A 69 -4.68 -30.79 11.55
CA ARG A 69 -5.29 -29.52 11.16
C ARG A 69 -6.10 -28.98 12.34
N PHE A 70 -5.93 -27.68 12.62
CA PHE A 70 -6.68 -26.98 13.66
C PHE A 70 -6.89 -25.52 13.26
N VAL A 71 -8.00 -25.27 12.60
CA VAL A 71 -8.29 -23.96 12.02
C VAL A 71 -8.98 -23.07 13.05
N VAL A 72 -8.49 -21.83 13.14
CA VAL A 72 -9.08 -20.77 13.96
C VAL A 72 -9.33 -19.53 13.12
N HIS A 73 -10.32 -18.75 13.55
CA HIS A 73 -10.65 -17.44 13.00
C HIS A 73 -10.47 -16.43 14.11
N VAL A 74 -9.69 -15.37 13.85
CA VAL A 74 -9.27 -14.42 14.89
C VAL A 74 -9.41 -12.99 14.43
N SER A 75 -9.89 -12.12 15.32
CA SER A 75 -9.93 -10.68 15.14
C SER A 75 -9.81 -9.96 16.49
N ALA A 76 -9.56 -8.68 16.47
CA ALA A 76 -9.60 -7.81 17.64
C ALA A 76 -9.96 -6.37 17.26
N ASP A 77 -10.40 -5.59 18.20
CA ASP A 77 -10.44 -4.15 18.13
C ASP A 77 -9.56 -3.57 19.27
N ASN A 78 -8.50 -2.82 19.01
CA ASN A 78 -8.11 -2.40 17.66
C ASN A 78 -7.14 -3.40 16.99
N ARG A 79 -6.13 -3.90 17.71
CA ARG A 79 -5.05 -4.77 17.20
C ARG A 79 -4.78 -5.94 18.13
N TYR A 80 -4.21 -7.01 17.59
CA TYR A 80 -3.75 -8.16 18.38
C TYR A 80 -2.44 -8.75 17.86
N GLU A 81 -1.73 -9.44 18.74
CA GLU A 81 -0.80 -10.52 18.42
C GLU A 81 -1.29 -11.81 19.09
N LEU A 82 -1.27 -12.92 18.34
CA LEU A 82 -1.70 -14.24 18.80
C LEU A 82 -0.50 -15.17 18.98
N PHE A 83 -0.47 -15.87 20.08
CA PHE A 83 0.55 -16.84 20.45
C PHE A 83 -0.08 -18.21 20.71
N VAL A 84 0.64 -19.27 20.34
CA VAL A 84 0.32 -20.66 20.61
C VAL A 84 1.52 -21.30 21.27
N ASN A 85 1.39 -21.73 22.54
CA ASN A 85 2.48 -22.32 23.31
C ASN A 85 3.78 -21.50 23.28
N GLY A 86 3.68 -20.16 23.40
CA GLY A 86 4.80 -19.23 23.36
C GLY A 86 5.27 -18.83 21.95
N HIS A 87 4.77 -19.47 20.91
CA HIS A 87 5.10 -19.10 19.53
C HIS A 87 4.11 -18.07 18.99
N ARG A 88 4.59 -16.91 18.55
CA ARG A 88 3.79 -15.90 17.87
C ARG A 88 3.39 -16.43 16.48
N VAL A 89 2.09 -16.46 16.21
CA VAL A 89 1.54 -17.06 14.97
C VAL A 89 0.82 -16.08 14.07
N ALA A 90 0.37 -14.96 14.59
CA ALA A 90 -0.32 -13.94 13.79
C ALA A 90 -0.32 -12.58 14.47
N ALA A 91 -0.48 -11.53 13.65
CA ALA A 91 -0.84 -10.18 14.05
C ALA A 91 -1.96 -9.64 13.15
N GLY A 92 -2.82 -8.79 13.69
CA GLY A 92 -3.96 -8.23 12.97
C GLY A 92 -4.87 -7.39 13.86
N PRO A 93 -6.12 -7.19 13.43
CA PRO A 93 -6.68 -7.57 12.12
C PRO A 93 -6.09 -6.74 10.97
N ALA A 94 -6.31 -7.15 9.72
CA ALA A 94 -6.08 -6.25 8.60
C ALA A 94 -7.00 -5.04 8.71
N ARG A 95 -6.56 -3.89 8.21
CA ARG A 95 -7.32 -2.63 8.26
C ARG A 95 -8.66 -2.77 7.54
N GLY A 96 -9.70 -2.22 8.13
CA GLY A 96 -11.06 -2.21 7.62
C GLY A 96 -11.89 -1.18 8.38
N ASP A 97 -13.22 -1.24 8.25
CA ASP A 97 -14.19 -0.44 8.97
C ASP A 97 -15.20 -1.30 9.74
N LEU A 98 -16.15 -0.70 10.46
CA LEU A 98 -17.11 -1.42 11.28
C LEU A 98 -18.08 -2.29 10.45
N PHE A 99 -18.31 -1.97 9.18
CA PHE A 99 -19.16 -2.75 8.27
C PHE A 99 -18.37 -3.84 7.52
N HIS A 100 -17.03 -3.77 7.56
CA HIS A 100 -16.09 -4.67 6.88
C HIS A 100 -14.91 -4.95 7.81
N TRP A 101 -15.22 -5.46 9.02
CA TRP A 101 -14.20 -5.75 10.02
C TRP A 101 -13.50 -7.06 9.70
N ARG A 102 -12.21 -7.03 9.45
CA ARG A 102 -11.45 -8.16 8.93
C ARG A 102 -11.16 -9.19 10.04
N TYR A 103 -11.33 -10.49 9.73
CA TYR A 103 -10.81 -11.58 10.54
C TYR A 103 -9.82 -12.43 9.75
N ALA A 104 -8.79 -12.95 10.42
CA ALA A 104 -7.83 -13.86 9.82
C ALA A 104 -8.22 -15.31 10.07
N THR A 105 -7.97 -16.20 9.10
CA THR A 105 -8.15 -17.65 9.21
C THR A 105 -6.78 -18.31 9.21
N LEU A 106 -6.47 -19.09 10.25
CA LEU A 106 -5.16 -19.67 10.51
C LEU A 106 -5.28 -21.16 10.81
N ASP A 107 -4.35 -21.98 10.31
CA ASP A 107 -4.15 -23.35 10.79
C ASP A 107 -3.02 -23.33 11.82
N ILE A 108 -3.37 -23.51 13.09
CA ILE A 108 -2.43 -23.48 14.22
C ILE A 108 -1.92 -24.87 14.62
N ALA A 109 -2.33 -25.94 13.92
CA ALA A 109 -1.91 -27.32 14.22
C ALA A 109 -0.40 -27.51 14.36
N PRO A 110 0.47 -26.84 13.56
CA PRO A 110 1.93 -26.99 13.69
C PRO A 110 2.50 -26.60 15.07
N HIS A 111 1.76 -25.80 15.84
CA HIS A 111 2.17 -25.31 17.16
C HIS A 111 1.45 -26.01 18.32
N LEU A 112 0.62 -27.03 18.05
CA LEU A 112 -0.14 -27.77 19.04
C LEU A 112 0.46 -29.15 19.32
N SER A 113 0.35 -29.60 20.57
CA SER A 113 0.83 -30.92 21.01
C SER A 113 -0.26 -31.71 21.74
N ALA A 114 -0.07 -33.00 21.89
CA ALA A 114 -0.86 -33.81 22.82
C ALA A 114 -0.64 -33.30 24.25
N GLY A 115 -1.70 -33.28 25.05
CA GLY A 115 -1.66 -32.75 26.42
C GLY A 115 -2.05 -31.30 26.51
N LYS A 116 -1.47 -30.58 27.46
CA LYS A 116 -1.76 -29.14 27.74
C LYS A 116 -1.25 -28.25 26.62
N ASN A 117 -2.10 -27.36 26.16
CA ASN A 117 -1.79 -26.26 25.23
C ASN A 117 -2.31 -24.94 25.78
N VAL A 118 -1.75 -23.84 25.31
CA VAL A 118 -2.16 -22.50 25.66
C VAL A 118 -2.29 -21.64 24.41
N LEU A 119 -3.44 -21.00 24.26
CA LEU A 119 -3.60 -19.83 23.40
C LEU A 119 -3.43 -18.58 24.25
N ALA A 120 -2.64 -17.65 23.77
CA ALA A 120 -2.43 -16.36 24.42
C ALA A 120 -2.49 -15.23 23.38
N ALA A 121 -3.06 -14.09 23.75
CA ALA A 121 -3.10 -12.93 22.89
C ALA A 121 -2.81 -11.66 23.67
N VAL A 122 -2.06 -10.73 23.09
CA VAL A 122 -2.04 -9.34 23.52
C VAL A 122 -2.93 -8.54 22.57
N VAL A 123 -3.81 -7.73 23.14
CA VAL A 123 -4.75 -6.87 22.43
C VAL A 123 -4.57 -5.44 22.93
N TRP A 124 -4.50 -4.49 22.03
CA TRP A 124 -4.30 -3.09 22.42
C TRP A 124 -5.20 -2.14 21.64
N ASN A 125 -5.45 -1.01 22.27
CA ASN A 125 -6.18 0.11 21.74
C ASN A 125 -5.47 1.40 22.17
N TYR A 126 -5.06 2.22 21.21
CA TYR A 126 -4.42 3.50 21.51
C TYR A 126 -5.43 4.67 21.66
N SER A 127 -6.72 4.43 21.51
CA SER A 127 -7.77 5.43 21.61
C SER A 127 -7.50 6.66 20.71
N ASP A 128 -7.49 7.87 21.27
CA ASP A 128 -7.26 9.11 20.54
C ASP A 128 -5.84 9.19 19.95
N ALA A 129 -4.86 8.55 20.57
CA ALA A 129 -3.49 8.46 20.05
C ALA A 129 -3.32 7.37 18.97
N ALA A 130 -4.37 6.61 18.61
CA ALA A 130 -4.25 5.57 17.59
C ALA A 130 -3.86 6.15 16.24
N PRO A 131 -3.12 5.38 15.41
CA PRO A 131 -2.87 5.75 14.02
C PRO A 131 -4.16 6.15 13.31
N MET A 132 -4.11 7.23 12.53
CA MET A 132 -5.30 7.73 11.82
C MET A 132 -5.89 6.68 10.86
N ALA A 133 -5.04 5.84 10.31
CA ALA A 133 -5.43 4.76 9.40
C ALA A 133 -6.09 3.54 10.10
N GLN A 134 -6.27 3.56 11.43
CA GLN A 134 -6.84 2.44 12.18
C GLN A 134 -8.20 2.84 12.76
N MET A 135 -9.26 2.26 12.19
CA MET A 135 -10.63 2.41 12.69
C MET A 135 -10.78 1.61 13.97
N MET A 136 -11.70 2.05 14.85
CA MET A 136 -12.00 1.37 16.10
C MET A 136 -13.45 1.63 16.54
N ASN A 137 -14.01 0.70 17.32
CA ASN A 137 -15.23 0.90 18.06
C ASN A 137 -14.94 0.86 19.58
N GLU A 138 -14.67 -0.32 20.13
CA GLU A 138 -14.28 -0.49 21.53
C GLU A 138 -13.32 -1.68 21.66
N THR A 139 -12.48 -1.70 22.70
CA THR A 139 -11.54 -2.79 22.90
C THR A 139 -12.24 -4.15 22.99
N GLY A 140 -11.83 -5.09 22.16
CA GLY A 140 -12.38 -6.43 22.11
C GLY A 140 -11.46 -7.46 21.46
N PHE A 141 -11.63 -8.73 21.85
CA PHE A 141 -10.92 -9.86 21.27
C PHE A 141 -11.92 -10.95 20.86
N LEU A 142 -11.69 -11.57 19.73
CA LEU A 142 -12.51 -12.64 19.17
C LEU A 142 -11.63 -13.76 18.63
N LEU A 143 -11.92 -15.01 19.02
CA LEU A 143 -11.33 -16.19 18.41
C LEU A 143 -12.37 -17.33 18.37
N GLU A 144 -12.53 -17.98 17.23
CA GLU A 144 -13.37 -19.16 17.05
C GLU A 144 -12.62 -20.26 16.32
N GLY A 145 -12.71 -21.49 16.81
CA GLY A 145 -12.15 -22.68 16.16
C GLY A 145 -13.19 -23.45 15.37
N ASP A 146 -12.74 -24.10 14.29
CA ASP A 146 -13.56 -24.95 13.45
C ASP A 146 -13.76 -26.34 14.07
N GLY A 147 -15.02 -26.79 14.07
CA GLY A 147 -15.40 -28.13 14.50
C GLY A 147 -15.52 -28.33 16.02
N PRO A 148 -15.95 -29.52 16.47
CA PRO A 148 -16.25 -29.77 17.88
C PRO A 148 -15.03 -29.74 18.81
N GLU A 149 -13.88 -30.20 18.34
CA GLU A 149 -12.64 -30.26 19.15
C GLU A 149 -12.10 -28.85 19.43
N ALA A 150 -12.30 -27.94 18.48
CA ALA A 150 -11.89 -26.56 18.61
C ALA A 150 -12.91 -25.66 19.33
N ALA A 151 -14.14 -26.13 19.57
CA ALA A 151 -15.16 -25.33 20.27
C ALA A 151 -14.77 -24.93 21.70
N ALA A 152 -13.89 -25.70 22.35
CA ALA A 152 -13.42 -25.41 23.71
C ALA A 152 -12.55 -24.14 23.80
N ILE A 153 -12.04 -23.65 22.67
CA ILE A 153 -11.21 -22.45 22.62
C ILE A 153 -11.96 -21.19 22.14
N ASN A 154 -13.23 -21.32 21.80
CA ASN A 154 -14.03 -20.14 21.40
C ASN A 154 -14.00 -19.11 22.51
N THR A 155 -13.91 -17.83 22.13
CA THR A 155 -13.91 -16.73 23.09
C THR A 155 -15.25 -16.63 23.80
N ASP A 156 -15.20 -16.70 25.13
CA ASP A 156 -16.29 -16.56 26.07
C ASP A 156 -15.73 -16.17 27.46
N ASN A 157 -16.59 -16.18 28.49
CA ASN A 157 -16.19 -15.83 29.86
C ASN A 157 -15.21 -16.84 30.50
N SER A 158 -14.87 -17.94 29.86
CA SER A 158 -13.90 -18.93 30.38
C SER A 158 -12.45 -18.58 30.03
N TRP A 159 -12.22 -17.60 29.17
CA TRP A 159 -10.92 -17.01 28.96
C TRP A 159 -10.51 -16.17 30.16
N LYS A 160 -9.23 -16.15 30.46
CA LYS A 160 -8.64 -15.29 31.46
C LYS A 160 -8.05 -14.05 30.82
N THR A 161 -8.08 -12.92 31.53
CA THR A 161 -7.53 -11.65 31.05
C THR A 161 -6.81 -10.88 32.16
N LEU A 162 -5.79 -10.11 31.73
CA LEU A 162 -5.05 -9.17 32.56
C LEU A 162 -4.98 -7.83 31.84
N LYS A 163 -5.24 -6.72 32.55
CA LYS A 163 -4.91 -5.37 32.09
C LYS A 163 -3.42 -5.12 32.28
N ASP A 164 -2.74 -4.67 31.25
CA ASP A 164 -1.32 -4.31 31.32
C ASP A 164 -1.15 -2.93 31.96
N ASP A 165 -0.53 -2.88 33.13
CA ASP A 165 -0.14 -1.64 33.80
C ASP A 165 1.32 -1.25 33.55
N SER A 166 2.04 -2.04 32.72
CA SER A 166 3.44 -1.77 32.37
C SER A 166 3.61 -0.80 31.22
N ARG A 167 2.56 -0.65 30.36
CA ARG A 167 2.63 0.13 29.12
C ARG A 167 1.82 1.40 29.21
N THR A 168 2.42 2.51 28.72
CA THR A 168 1.71 3.77 28.48
C THR A 168 2.12 4.33 27.11
N ALA A 169 1.22 5.09 26.49
CA ALA A 169 1.49 5.76 25.22
C ALA A 169 2.38 6.99 25.48
N LEU A 170 3.37 7.18 24.60
CA LEU A 170 4.10 8.43 24.43
C LEU A 170 3.45 9.15 23.25
N ASP A 171 2.69 10.20 23.52
CA ASP A 171 1.92 10.90 22.51
C ASP A 171 2.83 11.72 21.58
N TYR A 172 2.77 11.39 20.27
CA TYR A 172 3.40 12.12 19.19
C TYR A 172 2.34 12.58 18.21
N ASN A 173 2.34 13.88 17.94
CA ASN A 173 1.37 14.54 17.08
C ASN A 173 2.05 15.61 16.19
N SER A 174 1.26 16.28 15.37
CA SER A 174 1.78 17.27 14.43
C SER A 174 2.48 18.46 15.10
N GLU A 175 2.09 18.83 16.32
CA GLU A 175 2.68 19.95 17.05
C GLU A 175 4.10 19.62 17.56
N ASN A 176 4.24 18.48 18.29
CA ASN A 176 5.54 18.11 18.85
C ASN A 176 6.53 17.54 17.81
N MET A 177 6.03 17.06 16.67
CA MET A 177 6.86 16.64 15.54
C MET A 177 7.15 17.77 14.54
N ASN A 178 6.53 18.94 14.73
CA ASN A 178 6.60 20.09 13.80
C ASN A 178 6.33 19.71 12.34
N ALA A 179 5.44 18.76 12.12
CA ALA A 179 5.02 18.24 10.82
C ALA A 179 3.69 17.54 10.98
N TYR A 180 2.91 17.40 9.90
CA TYR A 180 1.72 16.55 9.93
C TYR A 180 2.13 15.12 10.25
N PHE A 181 1.71 14.61 11.42
CA PHE A 181 2.14 13.33 11.98
C PHE A 181 0.96 12.60 12.61
N VAL A 182 0.63 11.40 12.10
CA VAL A 182 -0.59 10.66 12.46
C VAL A 182 -0.42 9.13 12.50
N VAL A 183 0.82 8.66 12.70
CA VAL A 183 1.14 7.21 12.71
C VAL A 183 0.95 6.53 14.07
N GLY A 184 0.51 7.26 15.08
CA GLY A 184 0.30 6.73 16.42
C GLY A 184 1.45 7.02 17.39
N PRO A 185 1.34 6.55 18.63
CA PRO A 185 2.25 6.91 19.71
C PRO A 185 3.56 6.10 19.67
N GLY A 186 4.56 6.61 20.38
CA GLY A 186 5.61 5.80 20.94
C GLY A 186 5.12 5.04 22.17
N GLU A 187 5.96 4.21 22.75
CA GLU A 187 5.62 3.38 23.91
C GLU A 187 6.60 3.61 25.05
N HIS A 188 6.05 3.72 26.24
CA HIS A 188 6.83 3.62 27.49
C HIS A 188 6.49 2.29 28.15
N VAL A 189 7.51 1.45 28.42
CA VAL A 189 7.33 0.11 28.99
C VAL A 189 8.14 -0.03 30.29
N ASP A 190 7.44 -0.23 31.40
CA ASP A 190 8.04 -0.54 32.71
C ASP A 190 8.15 -2.07 32.87
N GLY A 191 9.35 -2.60 32.64
CA GLY A 191 9.64 -4.02 32.77
C GLY A 191 9.41 -4.63 34.15
N THR A 192 9.38 -3.80 35.22
CA THR A 192 9.10 -4.27 36.58
C THR A 192 7.64 -4.72 36.78
N ARG A 193 6.74 -4.25 35.91
CA ARG A 193 5.31 -4.57 35.92
C ARG A 193 4.91 -5.50 34.78
N TYR A 194 5.79 -5.69 33.79
CA TYR A 194 5.51 -6.51 32.63
C TYR A 194 5.37 -8.00 33.02
N PRO A 195 4.32 -8.70 32.59
CA PRO A 195 4.09 -10.11 32.97
C PRO A 195 4.96 -11.07 32.17
N TRP A 196 6.28 -11.05 32.38
CA TRP A 196 7.25 -11.84 31.64
C TRP A 196 6.88 -13.32 31.55
N GLY A 197 6.89 -13.86 30.31
CA GLY A 197 6.54 -15.25 30.00
C GLY A 197 5.04 -15.51 29.96
N TRP A 198 4.20 -14.49 29.90
CA TRP A 198 2.76 -14.62 29.87
C TRP A 198 2.22 -15.47 28.72
N GLU A 199 2.96 -15.58 27.64
CA GLU A 199 2.64 -16.39 26.45
C GLU A 199 3.00 -17.88 26.60
N GLN A 200 3.78 -18.26 27.64
CA GLN A 200 4.28 -19.61 27.85
C GLN A 200 3.26 -20.52 28.56
N PRO A 201 3.24 -21.84 28.28
CA PRO A 201 2.33 -22.80 28.92
C PRO A 201 2.47 -22.89 30.44
N GLU A 202 3.67 -22.63 30.97
CA GLU A 202 4.01 -22.77 32.40
C GLU A 202 3.65 -21.52 33.22
N PHE A 203 3.29 -20.41 32.58
CA PHE A 203 2.96 -19.16 33.25
C PHE A 203 1.76 -19.36 34.20
N ASP A 204 1.88 -18.85 35.43
CA ASP A 204 0.80 -18.88 36.42
C ASP A 204 -0.18 -17.70 36.19
N ASP A 205 -1.32 -18.00 35.61
CA ASP A 205 -2.41 -17.07 35.39
C ASP A 205 -3.51 -17.13 36.46
N SER A 206 -3.23 -17.72 37.65
CA SER A 206 -4.23 -17.88 38.71
C SER A 206 -4.80 -16.58 39.22
N ALA A 207 -4.00 -15.50 39.19
CA ALA A 207 -4.41 -14.14 39.58
C ALA A 207 -5.21 -13.38 38.50
N TRP A 208 -5.28 -13.90 37.28
CA TRP A 208 -6.00 -13.27 36.19
C TRP A 208 -7.51 -13.44 36.37
N VAL A 209 -8.29 -12.44 35.94
CA VAL A 209 -9.74 -12.46 36.04
C VAL A 209 -10.38 -13.11 34.82
N PRO A 210 -11.61 -13.68 34.97
CA PRO A 210 -12.39 -14.10 33.81
C PRO A 210 -12.66 -12.93 32.84
N ALA A 211 -12.56 -13.16 31.53
CA ALA A 211 -12.96 -12.19 30.53
C ALA A 211 -14.48 -11.99 30.53
N GLN A 212 -14.93 -10.84 30.09
CA GLN A 212 -16.34 -10.50 29.94
C GLN A 212 -16.75 -10.58 28.48
N ALA A 213 -17.73 -11.42 28.17
CA ALA A 213 -18.40 -11.39 26.87
C ALA A 213 -19.21 -10.08 26.71
N ILE A 214 -19.05 -9.41 25.59
CA ILE A 214 -19.66 -8.09 25.33
C ILE A 214 -20.63 -8.10 24.15
N ASP A 215 -20.42 -8.96 23.17
CA ASP A 215 -21.29 -9.08 21.99
C ASP A 215 -21.11 -10.44 21.32
N GLN A 216 -22.13 -10.90 20.62
CA GLN A 216 -22.05 -12.08 19.76
C GLN A 216 -21.33 -11.70 18.46
N ALA A 217 -20.38 -12.54 18.02
CA ALA A 217 -19.76 -12.33 16.72
C ALA A 217 -20.79 -12.49 15.59
N GLY A 218 -20.71 -11.63 14.57
CA GLY A 218 -21.62 -11.65 13.43
C GLY A 218 -20.92 -11.34 12.13
N GLU A 219 -21.12 -12.17 11.11
CA GLU A 219 -20.60 -11.94 9.78
C GLU A 219 -21.50 -10.96 9.00
N ARG A 220 -20.91 -10.14 8.17
CA ARG A 220 -21.64 -9.22 7.31
C ARG A 220 -22.59 -9.98 6.39
N GLY A 221 -23.85 -9.54 6.35
CA GLY A 221 -24.89 -10.19 5.57
C GLY A 221 -25.63 -11.35 6.27
N ALA A 222 -25.26 -11.70 7.52
CA ALA A 222 -26.01 -12.65 8.33
C ALA A 222 -27.38 -12.06 8.68
N LYS A 223 -28.43 -12.94 8.63
CA LYS A 223 -29.77 -12.55 9.00
C LYS A 223 -29.82 -12.22 10.51
N ASP A 224 -30.53 -11.15 10.84
CA ASP A 224 -30.76 -10.71 12.21
C ASP A 224 -29.44 -10.40 12.99
N SER A 225 -28.36 -10.01 12.28
CA SER A 225 -27.12 -9.60 12.92
C SER A 225 -27.30 -8.25 13.64
N HIS A 226 -26.96 -8.21 14.92
CA HIS A 226 -26.88 -7.01 15.75
C HIS A 226 -25.43 -6.67 16.09
N ALA A 227 -24.46 -7.27 15.36
CA ALA A 227 -23.06 -7.12 15.64
C ALA A 227 -22.59 -5.66 15.52
N ARG A 228 -21.72 -5.25 16.42
CA ARG A 228 -21.05 -3.93 16.36
C ARG A 228 -19.94 -3.91 15.31
N TRP A 229 -19.42 -5.08 15.01
CA TRP A 229 -18.40 -5.34 13.98
C TRP A 229 -18.98 -6.34 12.99
N PHE A 230 -19.19 -5.92 11.75
CA PHE A 230 -19.63 -6.84 10.70
C PHE A 230 -18.40 -7.53 10.10
N LEU A 231 -18.21 -8.78 10.50
CA LEU A 231 -17.03 -9.56 10.14
C LEU A 231 -17.00 -9.90 8.65
N VAL A 232 -15.83 -9.73 8.05
CA VAL A 232 -15.51 -10.20 6.70
C VAL A 232 -14.13 -10.89 6.69
N PRO A 233 -13.90 -11.88 5.82
CA PRO A 233 -12.60 -12.52 5.73
C PRO A 233 -11.49 -11.53 5.32
N ARG A 234 -10.29 -11.73 5.85
CA ARG A 234 -9.07 -11.07 5.34
C ARG A 234 -8.83 -11.51 3.90
N ASN A 235 -8.63 -10.57 2.99
CA ASN A 235 -8.46 -10.79 1.55
C ASN A 235 -7.01 -10.62 1.06
N ILE A 236 -6.09 -10.27 1.96
CA ILE A 236 -4.64 -10.11 1.70
C ILE A 236 -3.82 -11.09 2.54
N PRO A 237 -2.60 -11.46 2.13
CA PRO A 237 -1.72 -12.31 2.93
C PRO A 237 -1.35 -11.68 4.27
N MET A 238 -0.83 -12.49 5.20
CA MET A 238 -0.16 -11.97 6.39
C MET A 238 1.08 -11.18 5.98
N MET A 239 1.45 -10.18 6.78
CA MET A 239 2.66 -9.39 6.52
C MET A 239 3.91 -10.26 6.70
N GLU A 240 4.93 -9.98 5.89
CA GLU A 240 6.23 -10.60 6.12
C GLU A 240 6.91 -9.99 7.34
N GLU A 241 7.72 -10.80 8.01
CA GLU A 241 8.63 -10.39 9.07
C GLU A 241 9.99 -11.05 8.84
N THR A 242 11.02 -10.24 8.65
CA THR A 242 12.38 -10.71 8.34
C THR A 242 13.39 -9.98 9.23
N PRO A 243 14.21 -10.68 10.02
CA PRO A 243 15.25 -10.06 10.82
C PRO A 243 16.21 -9.25 9.94
N GLU A 244 16.50 -8.02 10.35
CA GLU A 244 17.37 -7.09 9.64
C GLU A 244 18.36 -6.45 10.62
N ARG A 245 19.66 -6.66 10.38
CA ARG A 245 20.73 -6.14 11.23
C ARG A 245 20.99 -4.68 10.95
N LEU A 246 21.32 -3.89 12.01
CA LEU A 246 21.82 -2.54 11.84
C LEU A 246 23.18 -2.57 11.11
N ALA A 247 23.33 -1.70 10.09
CA ALA A 247 24.47 -1.79 9.21
C ALA A 247 25.74 -1.15 9.80
N ARG A 248 25.57 -0.04 10.55
CA ARG A 248 26.73 0.75 11.00
C ARG A 248 26.47 1.46 12.32
N LEU A 249 27.47 1.48 13.20
CA LEU A 249 27.55 2.39 14.33
C LEU A 249 28.17 3.72 13.84
N VAL A 250 27.44 4.82 13.99
CA VAL A 250 27.88 6.17 13.58
C VAL A 250 28.64 6.84 14.67
N ARG A 251 28.11 6.84 15.90
CA ARG A 251 28.69 7.45 17.10
C ARG A 251 28.46 6.59 18.32
N SER A 252 29.44 6.56 19.23
CA SER A 252 29.31 5.94 20.54
C SER A 252 29.91 6.89 21.59
N GLN A 253 29.12 7.11 22.65
CA GLN A 253 29.57 7.84 23.84
C GLN A 253 29.14 7.05 25.08
N GLY A 254 30.03 6.92 26.05
CA GLY A 254 29.74 6.29 27.34
C GLY A 254 29.65 4.76 27.35
N ALA A 255 29.82 4.09 26.21
CA ALA A 255 29.93 2.65 26.11
C ALA A 255 30.88 2.25 24.99
N ASP A 256 31.62 1.13 25.21
CA ASP A 256 32.46 0.52 24.18
C ASP A 256 31.64 -0.51 23.38
N VAL A 257 31.50 -0.26 22.09
CA VAL A 257 30.73 -1.14 21.19
C VAL A 257 31.71 -1.96 20.36
N GLY A 258 31.92 -3.19 20.76
CA GLY A 258 32.74 -4.14 20.02
C GLY A 258 32.24 -4.41 18.62
N SER A 259 33.12 -4.77 17.70
CA SER A 259 32.81 -5.06 16.29
C SER A 259 31.80 -6.18 16.08
N GLY A 260 31.61 -7.07 17.06
CA GLY A 260 30.64 -8.17 17.02
C GLY A 260 29.21 -7.78 17.38
N PHE A 261 28.95 -6.56 17.91
CA PHE A 261 27.61 -6.19 18.35
C PHE A 261 26.60 -6.11 17.20
N LEU A 262 26.96 -5.45 16.13
CA LEU A 262 26.09 -5.30 14.95
C LEU A 262 25.71 -6.64 14.29
N SER A 263 26.54 -7.67 14.49
CA SER A 263 26.28 -9.03 14.01
C SER A 263 25.61 -9.94 15.05
N GLY A 264 25.33 -9.42 16.25
CA GLY A 264 24.70 -10.20 17.35
C GLY A 264 25.63 -11.20 18.04
N HIS A 265 26.96 -11.04 17.90
CA HIS A 265 27.93 -11.97 18.47
C HIS A 265 28.53 -11.53 19.81
N SER A 266 28.37 -10.28 20.18
CA SER A 266 28.87 -9.77 21.45
C SER A 266 27.96 -8.69 22.02
N PRO A 267 27.70 -8.71 23.35
CA PRO A 267 26.91 -7.69 24.00
C PRO A 267 27.68 -6.38 24.17
N VAL A 268 26.94 -5.32 24.51
CA VAL A 268 27.46 -4.03 24.99
C VAL A 268 27.08 -3.86 26.44
N THR A 269 28.03 -3.48 27.31
CA THR A 269 27.74 -3.17 28.73
C THR A 269 27.85 -1.67 28.96
N VAL A 270 26.79 -1.09 29.52
CA VAL A 270 26.78 0.27 30.04
C VAL A 270 27.03 0.19 31.55
N PRO A 271 28.14 0.77 32.08
CA PRO A 271 28.48 0.68 33.51
C PRO A 271 27.38 1.24 34.41
N ALA A 272 27.37 0.86 35.68
CA ALA A 272 26.48 1.43 36.68
C ALA A 272 26.71 2.95 36.85
N ASN A 273 25.64 3.68 37.19
CA ASN A 273 25.65 5.13 37.43
C ASN A 273 26.23 5.93 36.26
N SER A 274 25.97 5.52 35.03
CA SER A 274 26.52 6.15 33.83
C SER A 274 25.47 6.46 32.79
N ARG A 275 25.90 7.14 31.71
CA ARG A 275 25.08 7.43 30.54
C ARG A 275 25.81 6.98 29.29
N ALA A 276 25.09 6.44 28.34
CA ALA A 276 25.60 6.12 27.02
C ALA A 276 24.63 6.63 25.93
N SER A 277 25.21 7.00 24.79
CA SER A 277 24.42 7.37 23.59
C SER A 277 25.07 6.71 22.37
N LEU A 278 24.31 5.91 21.68
CA LEU A 278 24.73 5.13 20.51
C LEU A 278 23.86 5.50 19.32
N LEU A 279 24.43 6.03 18.25
CA LEU A 279 23.73 6.34 17.01
C LEU A 279 24.09 5.31 15.95
N PHE A 280 23.08 4.68 15.40
CA PHE A 280 23.19 3.68 14.34
C PHE A 280 22.61 4.21 13.02
N ASP A 281 23.17 3.74 11.90
CA ASP A 281 22.68 3.94 10.54
C ASP A 281 22.35 2.57 9.95
N GLN A 282 21.10 2.37 9.55
CA GLN A 282 20.63 1.18 8.85
C GLN A 282 21.15 1.11 7.42
N SER A 283 21.80 2.17 6.92
CA SER A 283 22.25 2.38 5.54
C SER A 283 21.12 2.68 4.53
N HIS A 284 19.91 2.38 4.87
CA HIS A 284 18.70 2.66 4.09
C HIS A 284 17.50 2.82 5.02
N LEU A 285 16.45 3.45 4.52
CA LEU A 285 15.18 3.54 5.26
C LEU A 285 14.52 2.17 5.32
N THR A 286 13.96 1.82 6.47
CA THR A 286 13.26 0.56 6.72
C THR A 286 11.97 0.77 7.52
N THR A 287 11.06 -0.20 7.46
CA THR A 287 9.87 -0.35 8.30
C THR A 287 10.04 -1.62 9.11
N ALA A 288 10.30 -1.51 10.42
CA ALA A 288 10.65 -2.67 11.23
C ALA A 288 10.13 -2.57 12.66
N TYR A 289 9.92 -3.72 13.28
CA TYR A 289 9.79 -3.81 14.73
C TYR A 289 11.20 -3.76 15.35
N PRO A 290 11.52 -2.77 16.19
CA PRO A 290 12.78 -2.80 16.93
C PRO A 290 12.73 -3.91 17.98
N GLU A 291 13.73 -4.75 18.02
CA GLU A 291 13.96 -5.76 19.05
C GLU A 291 15.21 -5.44 19.82
N LEU A 292 15.02 -5.12 21.11
CA LEU A 292 16.09 -4.82 22.06
C LEU A 292 16.11 -5.89 23.14
N LEU A 293 17.16 -6.68 23.19
CA LEU A 293 17.36 -7.74 24.18
C LEU A 293 18.36 -7.26 25.24
N VAL A 294 17.96 -7.27 26.51
CA VAL A 294 18.81 -6.83 27.60
C VAL A 294 18.82 -7.77 28.78
N SER A 295 19.85 -7.68 29.61
CA SER A 295 19.96 -8.33 30.91
C SER A 295 20.47 -7.35 31.96
N GLN A 296 20.07 -7.58 33.24
CA GLN A 296 20.39 -6.67 34.34
C GLN A 296 19.76 -5.27 34.15
N GLY A 297 20.38 -4.22 34.71
CA GLY A 297 19.94 -2.85 34.49
C GLY A 297 18.70 -2.47 35.29
N ARG A 298 18.51 -2.97 36.51
CA ARG A 298 17.47 -2.46 37.41
C ARG A 298 17.62 -0.95 37.55
N ASP A 299 16.51 -0.23 37.43
CA ASP A 299 16.44 1.23 37.46
C ASP A 299 17.17 1.93 36.31
N ALA A 300 17.53 1.19 35.26
CA ALA A 300 17.99 1.80 34.03
C ALA A 300 16.82 2.32 33.18
N LYS A 301 17.13 3.29 32.32
CA LYS A 301 16.22 3.80 31.29
C LYS A 301 16.90 3.69 29.93
N VAL A 302 16.23 3.03 28.98
CA VAL A 302 16.64 2.99 27.58
C VAL A 302 15.63 3.75 26.76
N ARG A 303 16.09 4.65 25.89
CA ARG A 303 15.28 5.39 24.93
C ARG A 303 15.77 5.07 23.53
N LEU A 304 14.87 4.69 22.64
CA LEU A 304 15.10 4.50 21.20
C LEU A 304 14.46 5.65 20.45
N THR A 305 15.24 6.39 19.66
CA THR A 305 14.75 7.49 18.80
C THR A 305 14.91 7.09 17.34
N TYR A 306 13.87 7.31 16.52
CA TYR A 306 13.78 6.89 15.14
C TYR A 306 13.68 8.10 14.21
N ALA A 307 14.46 8.12 13.12
CA ALA A 307 14.41 9.20 12.13
C ALA A 307 14.74 8.72 10.72
N GLU A 308 14.15 9.37 9.73
CA GLU A 308 14.50 9.19 8.30
C GLU A 308 15.88 9.77 7.98
N ALA A 309 16.22 10.91 8.61
CA ALA A 309 17.44 11.67 8.40
C ALA A 309 17.92 12.32 9.70
N LEU A 310 19.17 12.75 9.72
CA LEU A 310 19.72 13.60 10.77
C LEU A 310 19.58 15.07 10.38
N PHE A 311 19.51 15.95 11.38
CA PHE A 311 19.23 17.36 11.21
C PHE A 311 20.41 18.24 11.63
N LYS A 312 20.61 19.35 10.95
CA LYS A 312 21.46 20.45 11.36
C LYS A 312 20.73 21.76 11.06
N ASN A 313 20.52 22.58 12.08
CA ASN A 313 19.72 23.81 11.98
C ASN A 313 18.31 23.55 11.41
N HIS A 314 17.67 22.44 11.80
CA HIS A 314 16.36 21.99 11.32
C HIS A 314 16.30 21.59 9.82
N GLU A 315 17.45 21.45 9.16
CA GLU A 315 17.51 21.00 7.76
C GLU A 315 18.09 19.58 7.67
N LYS A 316 17.50 18.75 6.81
CA LYS A 316 18.00 17.40 6.53
C LYS A 316 19.29 17.41 5.72
N GLY A 317 19.42 18.27 4.71
CA GLY A 317 20.60 18.35 3.81
C GLY A 317 20.93 17.00 3.17
N ASN A 318 22.22 16.69 3.01
CA ASN A 318 22.64 15.38 2.51
C ASN A 318 22.41 14.31 3.60
N ARG A 319 21.66 13.24 3.26
CA ARG A 319 21.23 12.19 4.20
C ARG A 319 22.37 11.28 4.66
N ASN A 320 23.54 11.34 4.01
CA ASN A 320 24.73 10.61 4.44
C ASN A 320 25.61 11.40 5.42
N ASP A 321 25.36 12.70 5.57
CA ASP A 321 26.13 13.54 6.51
C ASP A 321 25.69 13.23 7.94
N THR A 322 26.64 12.90 8.79
CA THR A 322 26.41 12.58 10.20
C THR A 322 27.14 13.53 11.16
N ASP A 323 28.13 14.27 10.68
CA ASP A 323 29.00 15.10 11.51
C ASP A 323 28.27 16.38 11.97
N GLY A 324 28.22 16.56 13.29
CA GLY A 324 27.57 17.70 13.91
C GLY A 324 26.07 17.79 13.67
N ARG A 325 25.44 16.65 13.30
CA ARG A 325 23.99 16.52 13.15
C ARG A 325 23.37 15.81 14.34
N GLU A 326 22.12 16.14 14.65
CA GLU A 326 21.32 15.57 15.71
C GLU A 326 20.18 14.73 15.12
N ILE A 327 19.69 13.78 15.91
CA ILE A 327 18.50 13.02 15.58
C ILE A 327 17.28 13.73 16.17
N ILE A 328 16.27 13.96 15.34
CA ILE A 328 14.96 14.47 15.73
C ILE A 328 13.92 13.47 15.21
N GLY A 329 13.12 12.91 16.13
CA GLY A 329 12.13 11.90 15.76
C GLY A 329 11.33 11.42 16.96
N TYR A 330 10.35 10.57 16.71
CA TYR A 330 9.57 9.95 17.79
C TYR A 330 10.33 8.80 18.46
N GLN A 331 9.87 8.39 19.64
CA GLN A 331 10.67 7.59 20.55
C GLN A 331 9.85 6.48 21.21
N ASP A 332 10.57 5.42 21.63
CA ASP A 332 10.11 4.44 22.60
C ASP A 332 11.03 4.49 23.84
N GLU A 333 10.47 4.16 25.00
CA GLU A 333 11.20 4.07 26.27
C GLU A 333 10.99 2.70 26.94
N PHE A 334 12.07 2.10 27.41
CA PHE A 334 12.04 0.84 28.13
C PHE A 334 12.79 0.96 29.45
N LEU A 335 12.15 0.54 30.56
CA LEU A 335 12.74 0.44 31.91
C LEU A 335 12.95 -1.04 32.24
N PRO A 336 14.17 -1.60 32.17
CA PRO A 336 14.46 -2.99 32.53
C PRO A 336 14.19 -3.28 34.02
N ASP A 337 13.73 -4.50 34.31
CA ASP A 337 13.47 -4.99 35.68
C ASP A 337 14.68 -5.54 36.42
N GLY A 338 15.84 -5.61 35.76
CA GLY A 338 17.06 -6.26 36.25
C GLY A 338 17.13 -7.77 35.97
N GLY A 339 16.13 -8.34 35.31
CA GLY A 339 16.11 -9.75 34.91
C GLY A 339 17.03 -10.05 33.73
N ALA A 340 17.17 -11.33 33.40
CA ALA A 340 17.94 -11.79 32.23
C ALA A 340 17.05 -11.94 31.02
N HIS A 341 17.62 -11.68 29.81
CA HIS A 341 16.98 -11.89 28.51
C HIS A 341 15.61 -11.21 28.38
N ARG A 342 15.55 -9.92 28.77
CA ARG A 342 14.33 -9.11 28.65
C ARG A 342 14.24 -8.53 27.24
N LEU A 343 13.25 -8.98 26.46
CA LEU A 343 13.01 -8.50 25.11
C LEU A 343 12.00 -7.33 25.15
N PHE A 344 12.43 -6.16 24.72
CA PHE A 344 11.54 -5.08 24.31
C PHE A 344 11.29 -5.19 22.81
N ARG A 345 9.99 -5.21 22.42
CA ARG A 345 9.48 -5.07 21.06
C ARG A 345 8.28 -4.13 21.11
N SER A 346 8.23 -3.15 20.23
CA SER A 346 7.08 -2.25 20.12
C SER A 346 5.85 -3.00 19.57
N LEU A 347 4.64 -2.57 19.97
CA LEU A 347 3.37 -3.15 19.48
C LEU A 347 3.09 -2.77 18.02
N TRP A 348 3.64 -1.66 17.55
CA TRP A 348 3.54 -1.23 16.16
C TRP A 348 4.93 -0.97 15.60
N TRP A 349 5.15 -1.30 14.33
CA TRP A 349 6.45 -1.12 13.67
C TRP A 349 6.83 0.36 13.56
N ARG A 350 8.13 0.61 13.43
CA ARG A 350 8.76 1.92 13.33
C ARG A 350 9.40 2.10 11.96
N THR A 351 9.48 3.34 11.50
CA THR A 351 10.18 3.71 10.27
C THR A 351 11.45 4.46 10.63
N TYR A 352 12.58 4.03 10.12
CA TYR A 352 13.85 4.71 10.40
C TYR A 352 14.94 4.34 9.40
N ARG A 353 15.85 5.27 9.13
CA ARG A 353 17.19 5.02 8.66
C ARG A 353 18.19 5.16 9.82
N TYR A 354 17.98 6.18 10.65
CA TYR A 354 18.79 6.41 11.83
C TYR A 354 18.04 6.00 13.08
N LEU A 355 18.74 5.26 13.96
CA LEU A 355 18.24 4.84 15.26
C LEU A 355 19.26 5.26 16.31
N GLN A 356 18.82 6.05 17.30
CA GLN A 356 19.64 6.39 18.45
C GLN A 356 19.13 5.68 19.69
N MET A 357 20.05 5.06 20.43
CA MET A 357 19.79 4.45 21.73
C MET A 357 20.49 5.27 22.80
N ASP A 358 19.71 5.90 23.68
CA ASP A 358 20.19 6.61 24.85
C ASP A 358 19.91 5.77 26.10
N VAL A 359 20.93 5.54 26.91
CA VAL A 359 20.88 4.72 28.12
C VAL A 359 21.30 5.54 29.32
N THR A 360 20.54 5.45 30.39
CA THR A 360 20.94 5.92 31.73
C THR A 360 20.81 4.74 32.68
N THR A 361 21.86 4.38 33.40
CA THR A 361 21.88 3.28 34.36
C THR A 361 21.77 3.78 35.81
N GLY A 362 21.11 2.97 36.66
CA GLY A 362 21.13 3.10 38.10
C GLY A 362 22.34 2.45 38.74
N SER A 363 22.17 1.86 39.91
CA SER A 363 23.24 1.18 40.67
C SER A 363 23.73 -0.14 40.05
N GLU A 364 23.01 -0.67 39.08
CA GLU A 364 23.41 -1.87 38.32
C GLU A 364 23.87 -1.49 36.90
N PRO A 365 24.85 -2.21 36.32
CA PRO A 365 25.16 -2.07 34.89
C PRO A 365 24.01 -2.65 34.06
N LEU A 366 23.86 -2.15 32.82
CA LEU A 366 22.94 -2.74 31.82
C LEU A 366 23.77 -3.47 30.78
N THR A 367 23.42 -4.73 30.53
CA THR A 367 23.96 -5.50 29.40
C THR A 367 22.96 -5.49 28.26
N ILE A 368 23.30 -4.86 27.13
CA ILE A 368 22.55 -4.89 25.88
C ILE A 368 23.08 -6.10 25.11
N GLU A 369 22.28 -7.16 25.07
CA GLU A 369 22.66 -8.41 24.40
C GLU A 369 22.55 -8.31 22.91
N ASP A 370 21.46 -7.69 22.42
CA ASP A 370 21.24 -7.47 21.00
C ASP A 370 20.34 -6.27 20.74
N LEU A 371 20.49 -5.65 19.56
CA LEU A 371 19.59 -4.67 18.99
C LEU A 371 19.54 -4.86 17.48
N HIS A 372 18.34 -5.14 16.95
CA HIS A 372 18.10 -5.27 15.52
C HIS A 372 16.67 -4.89 15.16
N GLY A 373 16.37 -4.76 13.87
CA GLY A 373 15.03 -4.64 13.35
C GLY A 373 14.46 -5.98 12.90
N VAL A 374 13.14 -6.11 12.93
CA VAL A 374 12.43 -7.15 12.18
C VAL A 374 11.61 -6.42 11.11
N PHE A 375 12.13 -6.39 9.88
CA PHE A 375 11.44 -5.77 8.75
C PHE A 375 10.03 -6.31 8.61
N THR A 376 9.06 -5.43 8.32
CA THR A 376 7.70 -5.84 8.01
C THR A 376 7.14 -5.04 6.84
N GLY A 377 6.36 -5.71 6.02
CA GLY A 377 5.72 -5.15 4.84
C GLY A 377 4.82 -6.16 4.15
N TYR A 378 4.16 -5.75 3.07
CA TYR A 378 3.40 -6.68 2.24
C TYR A 378 4.37 -7.68 1.57
N PRO A 379 4.08 -9.00 1.60
CA PRO A 379 5.01 -10.05 1.14
C PRO A 379 5.06 -10.16 -0.38
N PHE A 380 5.55 -9.13 -1.06
CA PHE A 380 5.71 -9.14 -2.50
C PHE A 380 6.79 -10.12 -2.97
N ALA A 381 6.46 -10.95 -3.95
CA ALA A 381 7.43 -11.72 -4.72
C ALA A 381 7.79 -10.95 -5.99
N VAL A 382 9.02 -10.43 -6.07
CA VAL A 382 9.49 -9.65 -7.24
C VAL A 382 9.85 -10.60 -8.38
N HIS A 383 9.23 -10.36 -9.53
CA HIS A 383 9.49 -11.09 -10.78
C HIS A 383 10.13 -10.21 -11.84
N ALA A 384 9.88 -8.90 -11.79
CA ALA A 384 10.46 -7.96 -12.74
C ALA A 384 11.98 -7.82 -12.57
N ARG A 385 12.68 -7.57 -13.69
CA ARG A 385 14.12 -7.27 -13.71
C ARG A 385 14.39 -6.16 -14.71
N PHE A 386 15.38 -5.34 -14.43
CA PHE A 386 15.83 -4.29 -15.31
C PHE A 386 17.35 -4.12 -15.19
N GLU A 387 18.03 -4.23 -16.30
CA GLU A 387 19.48 -4.01 -16.44
C GLU A 387 19.74 -3.17 -17.69
N SER A 388 20.67 -2.23 -17.63
CA SER A 388 21.00 -1.39 -18.78
C SER A 388 22.48 -1.03 -18.80
N SER A 389 22.92 -0.43 -19.92
CA SER A 389 24.26 0.12 -20.05
C SER A 389 24.54 1.33 -19.13
N ASP A 390 23.52 1.89 -18.47
CA ASP A 390 23.65 2.95 -17.47
C ASP A 390 23.44 2.38 -16.06
N PRO A 391 24.52 2.22 -15.24
CA PRO A 391 24.41 1.66 -13.89
C PRO A 391 23.63 2.54 -12.92
N GLU A 392 23.47 3.83 -13.20
CA GLU A 392 22.68 4.73 -12.36
C GLU A 392 21.19 4.37 -12.41
N LEU A 393 20.69 3.88 -13.56
CA LEU A 393 19.31 3.40 -13.68
C LEU A 393 19.06 2.17 -12.81
N THR A 394 20.02 1.26 -12.65
CA THR A 394 19.93 0.13 -11.72
C THR A 394 19.79 0.63 -10.28
N ARG A 395 20.58 1.64 -9.90
CA ARG A 395 20.44 2.26 -8.56
C ARG A 395 19.08 2.93 -8.38
N MET A 396 18.56 3.63 -9.39
CA MET A 396 17.22 4.22 -9.36
C MET A 396 16.14 3.16 -9.22
N TRP A 397 16.28 2.04 -9.91
CA TRP A 397 15.38 0.88 -9.82
C TRP A 397 15.30 0.33 -8.39
N ASP A 398 16.45 0.12 -7.75
CA ASP A 398 16.52 -0.42 -6.39
C ASP A 398 15.93 0.55 -5.35
N VAL A 399 16.22 1.85 -5.46
CA VAL A 399 15.67 2.88 -4.59
C VAL A 399 14.17 3.02 -4.79
N GLY A 400 13.69 3.01 -6.03
CA GLY A 400 12.27 3.11 -6.33
C GLY A 400 11.48 1.91 -5.83
N TRP A 401 11.99 0.68 -6.01
CA TRP A 401 11.35 -0.50 -5.47
C TRP A 401 11.33 -0.50 -3.94
N ARG A 402 12.43 -0.10 -3.30
CA ARG A 402 12.43 0.06 -1.83
C ARG A 402 11.35 1.04 -1.38
N THR A 403 11.21 2.18 -2.04
CA THR A 403 10.18 3.17 -1.73
C THR A 403 8.78 2.56 -1.83
N ALA A 404 8.47 1.89 -2.94
CA ALA A 404 7.18 1.25 -3.17
C ALA A 404 6.89 0.15 -2.13
N ARG A 405 7.90 -0.66 -1.79
CA ARG A 405 7.79 -1.74 -0.81
C ARG A 405 7.54 -1.22 0.61
N LEU A 406 8.22 -0.16 1.04
CA LEU A 406 8.03 0.45 2.37
C LEU A 406 6.68 1.16 2.50
N CYS A 407 6.06 1.54 1.39
CA CYS A 407 4.72 2.13 1.34
C CYS A 407 3.62 1.09 1.05
N ALA A 408 3.88 -0.20 1.27
CA ALA A 408 2.92 -1.29 1.12
C ALA A 408 2.94 -2.21 2.35
N HIS A 409 1.81 -2.28 3.04
CA HIS A 409 1.61 -3.12 4.23
C HIS A 409 0.21 -3.77 4.15
N GLU A 410 -0.66 -3.63 5.16
CA GLU A 410 -2.07 -4.07 5.06
C GLU A 410 -2.89 -3.25 4.06
N THR A 411 -2.42 -2.07 3.72
CA THR A 411 -2.88 -1.18 2.64
C THR A 411 -1.66 -0.60 1.95
N TYR A 412 -1.84 0.00 0.78
CA TYR A 412 -0.86 0.98 0.33
C TYR A 412 -0.83 2.15 1.31
N MET A 413 0.24 2.94 1.28
CA MET A 413 0.44 4.11 2.13
C MET A 413 1.11 5.21 1.31
N ASP A 414 0.78 6.46 1.60
CA ASP A 414 1.49 7.63 1.07
C ASP A 414 2.96 7.60 1.51
N CYS A 415 3.18 7.54 2.82
CA CYS A 415 4.49 7.45 3.46
C CYS A 415 4.45 6.63 4.75
N PRO A 416 5.54 5.94 5.11
CA PRO A 416 5.54 5.07 6.30
C PRO A 416 5.89 5.81 7.60
N TYR A 417 6.55 6.99 7.55
CA TYR A 417 7.05 7.68 8.74
C TYR A 417 6.04 8.65 9.35
N TYR A 418 5.30 9.40 8.51
CA TYR A 418 4.44 10.50 9.00
C TYR A 418 2.95 10.15 9.02
N GLU A 419 2.44 9.36 8.08
CA GLU A 419 0.99 9.21 7.89
C GLU A 419 0.48 7.76 7.87
N GLN A 420 1.04 6.89 7.05
CA GLN A 420 0.59 5.51 6.82
C GLN A 420 -0.85 5.42 6.27
N LEU A 421 -1.26 6.38 5.44
CA LEU A 421 -2.61 6.55 4.92
C LEU A 421 -2.72 6.13 3.46
N GLN A 422 -3.80 5.42 3.10
CA GLN A 422 -4.04 4.96 1.73
C GLN A 422 -4.79 6.02 0.93
N TYR A 423 -4.07 6.99 0.35
CA TYR A 423 -4.65 7.99 -0.55
C TYR A 423 -4.90 7.42 -1.94
N GLY A 424 -6.06 7.76 -2.56
CA GLY A 424 -6.47 7.23 -3.87
C GLY A 424 -5.55 7.64 -5.02
N GLY A 425 -5.00 8.87 -4.97
CA GLY A 425 -4.07 9.37 -5.98
C GLY A 425 -2.74 8.63 -5.99
N ASP A 426 -2.14 8.47 -4.81
CA ASP A 426 -0.89 7.73 -4.58
C ASP A 426 -1.06 6.27 -4.96
N THR A 427 -2.13 5.67 -4.46
CA THR A 427 -2.41 4.24 -4.61
C THR A 427 -2.54 3.83 -6.07
N ARG A 428 -3.09 4.68 -6.95
CA ARG A 428 -3.17 4.38 -8.38
C ARG A 428 -1.78 4.13 -8.99
N ILE A 429 -0.80 4.95 -8.66
CA ILE A 429 0.58 4.80 -9.14
C ILE A 429 1.24 3.58 -8.51
N GLN A 430 1.09 3.40 -7.19
CA GLN A 430 1.62 2.26 -6.46
C GLN A 430 1.07 0.93 -6.99
N ALA A 431 -0.22 0.88 -7.32
CA ALA A 431 -0.88 -0.29 -7.91
C ALA A 431 -0.21 -0.70 -9.24
N LEU A 432 0.04 0.26 -10.13
CA LEU A 432 0.75 -0.01 -11.39
C LEU A 432 2.18 -0.50 -11.16
N ILE A 433 2.92 0.12 -10.22
CA ILE A 433 4.26 -0.31 -9.87
C ILE A 433 4.23 -1.76 -9.38
N SER A 434 3.34 -2.10 -8.43
CA SER A 434 3.27 -3.46 -7.89
C SER A 434 2.85 -4.50 -8.92
N LEU A 435 1.90 -4.19 -9.81
CA LEU A 435 1.52 -5.08 -10.92
C LEU A 435 2.70 -5.35 -11.86
N TYR A 436 3.47 -4.31 -12.23
CA TYR A 436 4.63 -4.44 -13.09
C TYR A 436 5.82 -5.15 -12.42
N MET A 437 6.02 -4.93 -11.13
CA MET A 437 7.12 -5.55 -10.39
C MET A 437 6.86 -7.00 -10.01
N THR A 438 5.59 -7.36 -9.73
CA THR A 438 5.27 -8.63 -9.06
C THR A 438 4.17 -9.44 -9.74
N GLY A 439 3.26 -8.80 -10.46
CA GLY A 439 2.04 -9.44 -10.98
C GLY A 439 1.00 -9.77 -9.89
N ASP A 440 1.22 -9.37 -8.63
CA ASP A 440 0.28 -9.60 -7.53
C ASP A 440 -0.79 -8.50 -7.50
N ASP A 441 -2.05 -8.88 -7.72
CA ASP A 441 -3.19 -7.97 -7.79
C ASP A 441 -4.01 -7.88 -6.48
N ARG A 442 -3.68 -8.70 -5.46
CA ARG A 442 -4.48 -8.80 -4.22
C ARG A 442 -4.54 -7.50 -3.45
N LEU A 443 -3.40 -6.79 -3.31
CA LEU A 443 -3.35 -5.50 -2.61
C LEU A 443 -4.05 -4.41 -3.44
N VAL A 444 -3.97 -4.47 -4.77
CA VAL A 444 -4.70 -3.56 -5.69
C VAL A 444 -6.21 -3.74 -5.53
N LYS A 445 -6.68 -5.00 -5.52
CA LYS A 445 -8.10 -5.32 -5.30
C LYS A 445 -8.57 -4.87 -3.92
N ASN A 446 -7.77 -5.09 -2.87
CA ASN A 446 -8.07 -4.59 -1.53
C ASN A 446 -8.21 -3.07 -1.50
N ALA A 447 -7.35 -2.33 -2.22
CA ALA A 447 -7.43 -0.87 -2.29
C ALA A 447 -8.70 -0.40 -3.02
N ILE A 448 -9.05 -1.03 -4.14
CA ILE A 448 -10.29 -0.74 -4.88
C ILE A 448 -11.52 -0.97 -3.98
N GLU A 449 -11.55 -2.09 -3.26
CA GLU A 449 -12.63 -2.47 -2.34
C GLU A 449 -12.76 -1.45 -1.20
N LEU A 450 -11.66 -1.15 -0.49
CA LEU A 450 -11.66 -0.19 0.61
C LEU A 450 -12.11 1.21 0.19
N LEU A 451 -11.65 1.71 -0.96
CA LEU A 451 -12.09 3.01 -1.46
C LEU A 451 -13.58 3.00 -1.84
N ASP A 452 -14.13 1.91 -2.41
CA ASP A 452 -15.57 1.76 -2.63
C ASP A 452 -16.36 1.76 -1.31
N GLU A 453 -15.85 1.07 -0.28
CA GLU A 453 -16.45 1.03 1.06
C GLU A 453 -16.52 2.41 1.73
N SER A 454 -15.67 3.36 1.31
CA SER A 454 -15.59 4.73 1.84
C SER A 454 -16.60 5.72 1.23
N ARG A 455 -17.40 5.32 0.24
CA ARG A 455 -18.24 6.25 -0.53
C ARG A 455 -19.26 6.97 0.34
N THR A 456 -19.41 8.29 0.06
CA THR A 456 -20.47 9.09 0.65
C THR A 456 -21.84 8.79 -0.01
N PRO A 457 -22.95 9.21 0.61
CA PRO A 457 -24.25 9.14 -0.06
C PRO A 457 -24.31 9.88 -1.40
N GLU A 458 -23.50 10.95 -1.56
CA GLU A 458 -23.42 11.75 -2.80
C GLU A 458 -22.59 11.03 -3.88
N GLY A 459 -21.81 10.01 -3.50
CA GLY A 459 -21.09 9.13 -4.41
C GLY A 459 -19.57 9.25 -4.40
N LEU A 460 -18.98 10.28 -3.81
CA LEU A 460 -17.52 10.44 -3.73
C LEU A 460 -16.90 9.38 -2.81
N THR A 461 -15.73 8.88 -3.17
CA THR A 461 -14.87 8.16 -2.24
C THR A 461 -14.21 9.15 -1.27
N GLN A 462 -13.85 8.70 -0.07
CA GLN A 462 -12.89 9.47 0.72
C GLN A 462 -11.55 9.55 -0.04
N SER A 463 -10.76 10.59 0.27
CA SER A 463 -9.42 10.76 -0.33
C SER A 463 -8.46 9.67 0.11
N ARG A 464 -8.66 9.15 1.33
CA ARG A 464 -7.84 8.15 2.01
C ARG A 464 -8.72 7.23 2.86
N TYR A 465 -8.49 5.93 2.78
CA TYR A 465 -9.29 4.97 3.55
C TYR A 465 -8.57 3.63 3.73
N PRO A 466 -8.72 2.96 4.93
CA PRO A 466 -9.48 3.39 6.10
C PRO A 466 -8.87 4.59 6.83
N SER A 467 -9.73 5.43 7.42
CA SER A 467 -9.30 6.60 8.18
C SER A 467 -10.32 6.96 9.24
N ARG A 468 -9.87 7.23 10.47
CA ARG A 468 -10.73 7.70 11.58
C ARG A 468 -11.32 9.08 11.32
N GLN A 469 -10.64 9.91 10.50
CA GLN A 469 -11.10 11.24 10.12
C GLN A 469 -11.40 11.27 8.63
N PRO A 470 -12.66 11.45 8.25
CA PRO A 470 -13.03 11.61 6.84
C PRO A 470 -12.32 12.82 6.21
N GLN A 471 -11.84 12.62 4.99
CA GLN A 471 -11.29 13.68 4.15
C GLN A 471 -11.70 13.42 2.71
N TYR A 472 -11.98 14.48 1.97
CA TYR A 472 -12.44 14.38 0.59
C TYR A 472 -11.54 15.20 -0.33
N ILE A 473 -10.98 14.53 -1.34
CA ILE A 473 -10.27 15.11 -2.48
C ILE A 473 -11.01 14.63 -3.72
N PRO A 474 -11.97 15.38 -4.26
CA PRO A 474 -12.78 14.90 -5.39
C PRO A 474 -11.96 14.32 -6.55
N PRO A 475 -10.83 14.91 -7.00
CA PRO A 475 -9.98 14.30 -8.03
C PRO A 475 -9.54 12.85 -7.71
N PHE A 476 -9.37 12.48 -6.44
CA PHE A 476 -8.95 11.14 -6.06
C PHE A 476 -10.05 10.09 -6.27
N SER A 477 -11.32 10.49 -6.27
CA SER A 477 -12.42 9.60 -6.70
C SER A 477 -12.33 9.26 -8.19
N LEU A 478 -11.84 10.18 -9.03
CA LEU A 478 -11.57 9.90 -10.44
C LEU A 478 -10.36 8.95 -10.62
N PHE A 479 -9.36 9.06 -9.75
CA PHE A 479 -8.21 8.14 -9.76
C PHE A 479 -8.58 6.74 -9.28
N TRP A 480 -9.57 6.57 -8.40
CA TRP A 480 -10.16 5.27 -8.09
C TRP A 480 -10.75 4.61 -9.34
N ILE A 481 -11.49 5.35 -10.18
CA ILE A 481 -11.97 4.85 -11.48
C ILE A 481 -10.78 4.49 -12.39
N GLY A 482 -9.76 5.35 -12.43
CA GLY A 482 -8.53 5.09 -13.17
C GLY A 482 -7.80 3.83 -12.71
N MET A 483 -7.76 3.55 -11.40
CA MET A 483 -7.15 2.34 -10.83
C MET A 483 -7.89 1.07 -11.28
N MET A 484 -9.23 1.09 -11.33
CA MET A 484 -10.02 -0.03 -11.87
C MET A 484 -9.74 -0.25 -13.36
N HIS A 485 -9.64 0.85 -14.14
CA HIS A 485 -9.28 0.77 -15.56
C HIS A 485 -7.87 0.20 -15.73
N ASP A 486 -6.90 0.65 -14.91
CA ASP A 486 -5.53 0.16 -14.96
C ASP A 486 -5.47 -1.34 -14.60
N LEU A 487 -6.17 -1.81 -13.55
CA LEU A 487 -6.25 -3.23 -13.20
C LEU A 487 -6.84 -4.06 -14.37
N TRP A 488 -7.92 -3.59 -14.98
CA TRP A 488 -8.52 -4.26 -16.15
C TRP A 488 -7.56 -4.30 -17.35
N TRP A 489 -6.90 -3.20 -17.65
CA TRP A 489 -6.05 -3.06 -18.83
C TRP A 489 -4.77 -3.88 -18.72
N TYR A 490 -4.11 -3.81 -17.55
CA TYR A 490 -2.79 -4.40 -17.34
C TYR A 490 -2.83 -5.82 -16.78
N HIS A 491 -3.90 -6.26 -16.16
CA HIS A 491 -3.96 -7.57 -15.49
C HIS A 491 -5.24 -8.36 -15.82
N GLY A 492 -6.43 -7.78 -15.67
CA GLY A 492 -7.72 -8.43 -15.94
C GLY A 492 -8.64 -8.44 -14.72
N ASP A 493 -9.42 -9.54 -14.56
CA ASP A 493 -10.45 -9.75 -13.54
C ASP A 493 -11.73 -8.92 -13.71
N THR A 494 -12.34 -9.08 -14.88
CA THR A 494 -13.64 -8.47 -15.22
C THR A 494 -14.75 -8.83 -14.20
N ALA A 495 -14.73 -10.04 -13.62
CA ALA A 495 -15.75 -10.47 -12.66
C ALA A 495 -15.72 -9.63 -11.37
N PHE A 496 -14.53 -9.35 -10.85
CA PHE A 496 -14.32 -8.48 -9.71
C PHE A 496 -14.75 -7.04 -10.03
N LEU A 497 -14.24 -6.47 -11.11
CA LEU A 497 -14.42 -5.05 -11.45
C LEU A 497 -15.88 -4.68 -11.77
N LYS A 498 -16.65 -5.62 -12.34
CA LYS A 498 -18.08 -5.41 -12.68
C LYS A 498 -18.92 -4.99 -11.46
N GLY A 499 -18.57 -5.47 -10.26
CA GLY A 499 -19.25 -5.14 -9.02
C GLY A 499 -19.21 -3.65 -8.67
N TYR A 500 -18.20 -2.92 -9.14
CA TYR A 500 -17.95 -1.52 -8.80
C TYR A 500 -18.50 -0.50 -9.81
N LEU A 501 -19.05 -0.94 -10.95
CA LEU A 501 -19.64 -0.02 -11.94
C LEU A 501 -20.74 0.89 -11.38
N PRO A 502 -21.61 0.46 -10.45
CA PRO A 502 -22.55 1.37 -9.81
C PRO A 502 -21.85 2.51 -9.06
N GLY A 503 -20.76 2.23 -8.40
CA GLY A 503 -19.93 3.22 -7.69
C GLY A 503 -19.32 4.24 -8.66
N THR A 504 -18.76 3.79 -9.80
CA THR A 504 -18.19 4.70 -10.80
C THR A 504 -19.23 5.67 -11.34
N ARG A 505 -20.45 5.19 -11.62
CA ARG A 505 -21.55 6.04 -12.09
C ARG A 505 -21.92 7.12 -11.06
N ASN A 506 -21.95 6.76 -9.78
CA ASN A 506 -22.25 7.73 -8.71
C ASN A 506 -21.18 8.83 -8.63
N VAL A 507 -19.90 8.45 -8.66
CA VAL A 507 -18.77 9.42 -8.71
C VAL A 507 -18.95 10.36 -9.90
N LEU A 508 -19.12 9.83 -11.11
CA LEU A 508 -19.25 10.65 -12.32
C LEU A 508 -20.48 11.55 -12.29
N THR A 509 -21.61 11.06 -11.75
CA THR A 509 -22.83 11.89 -11.57
C THR A 509 -22.57 13.07 -10.65
N TRP A 510 -21.81 12.91 -9.57
CA TRP A 510 -21.42 14.00 -8.70
C TRP A 510 -20.65 15.08 -9.47
N PHE A 511 -19.69 14.68 -10.31
CA PHE A 511 -18.94 15.63 -11.15
C PHE A 511 -19.81 16.29 -12.23
N GLU A 512 -20.70 15.54 -12.90
CA GLU A 512 -21.62 16.12 -13.89
C GLU A 512 -22.54 17.20 -13.29
N ASN A 513 -23.00 17.00 -12.05
CA ASN A 513 -23.81 17.99 -11.33
C ASN A 513 -23.04 19.28 -10.98
N ASN A 514 -21.71 19.27 -11.04
CA ASN A 514 -20.83 20.41 -10.83
C ASN A 514 -20.37 21.08 -12.14
N LEU A 515 -20.88 20.66 -13.31
CA LEU A 515 -20.57 21.32 -14.57
C LEU A 515 -21.22 22.70 -14.65
N ALA A 516 -20.42 23.71 -14.97
CA ALA A 516 -20.89 25.07 -15.25
C ALA A 516 -21.48 25.18 -16.67
N PRO A 517 -22.26 26.22 -16.97
CA PRO A 517 -22.78 26.45 -18.32
C PRO A 517 -21.72 26.59 -19.42
N THR A 518 -20.47 26.88 -19.03
CA THR A 518 -19.33 26.96 -19.95
C THR A 518 -18.90 25.58 -20.47
N GLY A 519 -19.31 24.50 -19.80
CA GLY A 519 -18.90 23.15 -20.06
C GLY A 519 -17.64 22.72 -19.29
N LEU A 520 -17.05 23.58 -18.47
CA LEU A 520 -16.00 23.26 -17.49
C LEU A 520 -16.65 22.89 -16.15
N LEU A 521 -15.88 22.20 -15.28
CA LEU A 521 -16.26 22.10 -13.88
C LEU A 521 -16.30 23.50 -13.26
N GLY A 522 -17.37 23.80 -12.52
CA GLY A 522 -17.52 25.01 -11.73
C GLY A 522 -16.86 24.87 -10.36
N ARG A 523 -17.32 25.70 -9.40
CA ARG A 523 -16.86 25.62 -8.02
C ARG A 523 -17.32 24.31 -7.41
N MET A 524 -16.36 23.49 -6.97
CA MET A 524 -16.59 22.25 -6.25
C MET A 524 -16.30 22.42 -4.76
N GLU A 525 -17.04 21.72 -3.94
CA GLU A 525 -16.76 21.57 -2.52
C GLU A 525 -15.49 20.73 -2.31
N TRP A 526 -14.99 20.70 -1.10
CA TRP A 526 -13.87 19.94 -0.60
C TRP A 526 -12.50 20.38 -1.15
N TRP A 527 -11.46 19.61 -0.84
CA TRP A 527 -10.08 19.90 -1.18
C TRP A 527 -9.77 19.42 -2.60
N ASN A 528 -9.75 20.33 -3.57
CA ASN A 528 -9.51 20.02 -4.98
C ASN A 528 -8.02 19.92 -5.31
N PHE A 529 -7.31 19.12 -4.54
CA PHE A 529 -5.87 18.89 -4.66
C PHE A 529 -5.48 18.27 -6.01
N VAL A 530 -4.37 18.74 -6.58
CA VAL A 530 -3.80 18.20 -7.83
C VAL A 530 -2.33 17.83 -7.69
N ASP A 531 -1.47 18.69 -7.12
CA ASP A 531 -0.03 18.48 -7.00
C ASP A 531 0.58 19.54 -6.07
N TRP A 532 1.85 19.41 -5.65
CA TRP A 532 2.56 20.29 -4.72
C TRP A 532 3.54 21.31 -5.36
N PRO A 533 3.32 21.94 -6.51
CA PRO A 533 4.18 23.04 -6.92
C PRO A 533 3.94 24.26 -6.03
N VAL A 534 5.00 25.03 -5.76
CA VAL A 534 4.96 26.20 -4.84
C VAL A 534 3.89 27.23 -5.24
N THR A 535 3.50 27.25 -6.50
CA THR A 535 2.50 28.22 -7.02
C THR A 535 1.05 27.76 -6.87
N PHE A 536 0.79 26.53 -6.47
CA PHE A 536 -0.56 26.04 -6.15
C PHE A 536 -0.85 26.33 -4.67
N ASP A 537 -2.04 26.83 -4.38
CA ASP A 537 -2.46 27.14 -3.02
C ASP A 537 -2.90 25.85 -2.32
N ASP A 538 -2.10 25.38 -1.38
CA ASP A 538 -2.31 24.09 -0.70
C ASP A 538 -2.56 22.93 -1.71
N GLY A 539 -1.77 22.90 -2.78
CA GLY A 539 -1.87 21.88 -3.83
C GLY A 539 -3.07 22.01 -4.78
N VAL A 540 -3.91 23.03 -4.61
CA VAL A 540 -5.05 23.34 -5.47
C VAL A 540 -4.59 24.20 -6.66
N PRO A 541 -4.89 23.81 -7.91
CA PRO A 541 -4.50 24.58 -9.08
C PRO A 541 -5.25 25.91 -9.13
N PRO A 542 -4.78 26.91 -9.89
CA PRO A 542 -5.49 28.17 -10.09
C PRO A 542 -6.94 27.94 -10.52
N LEU A 543 -7.85 28.66 -9.88
CA LEU A 543 -9.28 28.69 -10.18
C LEU A 543 -9.69 30.09 -10.62
N ASP A 544 -10.64 30.21 -11.54
CA ASP A 544 -11.26 31.51 -11.84
C ASP A 544 -12.29 31.89 -10.76
N VAL A 545 -12.92 33.06 -10.92
CA VAL A 545 -13.92 33.58 -9.96
C VAL A 545 -15.14 32.66 -9.81
N ASN A 546 -15.40 31.80 -10.80
CA ASN A 546 -16.48 30.83 -10.81
C ASN A 546 -16.00 29.41 -10.36
N GLY A 547 -14.77 29.29 -9.95
CA GLY A 547 -14.14 28.01 -9.53
C GLY A 547 -13.70 27.13 -10.71
N GLN A 548 -13.59 27.65 -11.92
CA GLN A 548 -13.29 26.88 -13.12
C GLN A 548 -11.78 26.67 -13.29
N SER A 549 -11.40 25.43 -13.61
CA SER A 549 -10.03 25.02 -13.95
C SER A 549 -10.03 24.05 -15.14
N SER A 550 -9.13 24.29 -16.09
CA SER A 550 -8.88 23.36 -17.19
C SER A 550 -8.33 22.03 -16.68
N ILE A 551 -7.48 22.07 -15.65
CA ILE A 551 -6.84 20.90 -15.04
C ILE A 551 -7.89 19.94 -14.45
N LEU A 552 -8.74 20.45 -13.54
CA LEU A 552 -9.80 19.66 -12.91
C LEU A 552 -10.81 19.14 -13.94
N SER A 553 -11.16 19.96 -14.94
CA SER A 553 -12.10 19.56 -16.00
C SER A 553 -11.52 18.44 -16.89
N LEU A 554 -10.22 18.48 -17.21
CA LEU A 554 -9.57 17.42 -17.99
C LEU A 554 -9.37 16.14 -17.16
N GLN A 555 -9.15 16.22 -15.84
CA GLN A 555 -9.13 15.04 -14.97
C GLN A 555 -10.51 14.36 -14.95
N PHE A 556 -11.60 15.14 -14.93
CA PHE A 556 -12.95 14.59 -15.04
C PHE A 556 -13.19 13.92 -16.40
N ALA A 557 -12.73 14.52 -17.50
CA ALA A 557 -12.81 13.91 -18.83
C ALA A 557 -12.05 12.58 -18.88
N ALA A 558 -10.87 12.47 -18.26
CA ALA A 558 -10.11 11.24 -18.12
C ALA A 558 -10.88 10.15 -17.35
N GLY A 559 -11.50 10.50 -16.21
CA GLY A 559 -12.35 9.59 -15.43
C GLY A 559 -13.55 9.07 -16.23
N LEU A 560 -14.22 9.95 -17.00
CA LEU A 560 -15.32 9.56 -17.90
C LEU A 560 -14.87 8.57 -18.99
N ARG A 561 -13.71 8.78 -19.62
CA ARG A 561 -13.16 7.86 -20.63
C ARG A 561 -12.81 6.51 -20.05
N ALA A 562 -12.14 6.49 -18.89
CA ALA A 562 -11.82 5.26 -18.19
C ALA A 562 -13.07 4.45 -17.85
N ALA A 563 -14.11 5.12 -17.29
CA ALA A 563 -15.39 4.47 -17.02
C ALA A 563 -16.09 3.98 -18.30
N ALA A 564 -16.06 4.76 -19.38
CA ALA A 564 -16.67 4.37 -20.65
C ALA A 564 -16.03 3.11 -21.25
N ASP A 565 -14.73 2.91 -21.05
CA ASP A 565 -14.06 1.69 -21.49
C ASP A 565 -14.49 0.48 -20.67
N LEU A 566 -14.59 0.62 -19.34
CA LEU A 566 -15.12 -0.41 -18.44
C LEU A 566 -16.59 -0.76 -18.77
N GLU A 567 -17.43 0.27 -18.98
CA GLU A 567 -18.83 0.11 -19.38
C GLU A 567 -18.99 -0.58 -20.75
N THR A 568 -18.07 -0.29 -21.69
CA THR A 568 -18.03 -0.96 -22.98
C THR A 568 -17.69 -2.44 -22.84
N ALA A 569 -16.73 -2.75 -21.97
CA ALA A 569 -16.21 -4.10 -21.82
C ALA A 569 -17.20 -5.05 -21.10
N PHE A 570 -17.85 -4.58 -20.04
CA PHE A 570 -18.66 -5.44 -19.17
C PHE A 570 -19.86 -4.76 -18.49
N GLY A 571 -20.21 -3.55 -18.90
CA GLY A 571 -21.31 -2.76 -18.36
C GLY A 571 -22.39 -2.44 -19.38
N SER A 572 -22.77 -1.16 -19.50
CA SER A 572 -23.82 -0.63 -20.35
C SER A 572 -23.25 0.18 -21.51
N ALA A 573 -23.53 -0.28 -22.75
CA ALA A 573 -23.15 0.49 -23.95
C ALA A 573 -23.76 1.90 -23.99
N GLN A 574 -24.97 2.08 -23.43
CA GLN A 574 -25.61 3.40 -23.33
C GLN A 574 -24.84 4.33 -22.39
N GLN A 575 -24.40 3.81 -21.22
CA GLN A 575 -23.60 4.59 -20.28
C GLN A 575 -22.24 4.95 -20.90
N ALA A 576 -21.57 3.98 -21.54
CA ALA A 576 -20.31 4.22 -22.24
C ALA A 576 -20.43 5.33 -23.31
N GLN A 577 -21.53 5.35 -24.05
CA GLN A 577 -21.79 6.39 -25.05
C GLN A 577 -22.02 7.78 -24.40
N HIS A 578 -22.78 7.80 -23.30
CA HIS A 578 -23.02 9.01 -22.51
C HIS A 578 -21.70 9.59 -21.99
N ASP A 579 -20.89 8.78 -21.31
CA ASP A 579 -19.62 9.20 -20.69
C ASP A 579 -18.65 9.76 -21.75
N ARG A 580 -18.52 9.08 -22.89
CA ARG A 580 -17.69 9.58 -24.02
C ARG A 580 -18.22 10.90 -24.58
N ALA A 581 -19.53 11.07 -24.67
CA ALA A 581 -20.13 12.30 -25.19
C ALA A 581 -19.92 13.49 -24.23
N VAL A 582 -20.02 13.25 -22.91
CA VAL A 582 -19.74 14.28 -21.87
C VAL A 582 -18.26 14.63 -21.90
N ALA A 583 -17.34 13.66 -21.90
CA ALA A 583 -15.91 13.88 -22.00
C ALA A 583 -15.53 14.73 -23.21
N ALA A 584 -16.07 14.39 -24.39
CA ALA A 584 -15.81 15.16 -25.61
C ALA A 584 -16.29 16.61 -25.53
N LYS A 585 -17.43 16.87 -24.91
CA LYS A 585 -17.93 18.25 -24.67
C LYS A 585 -17.01 19.04 -23.74
N ILE A 586 -16.54 18.40 -22.64
CA ILE A 586 -15.63 19.04 -21.68
C ILE A 586 -14.31 19.41 -22.39
N VAL A 587 -13.70 18.47 -23.09
CA VAL A 587 -12.43 18.68 -23.81
C VAL A 587 -12.56 19.82 -24.83
N ALA A 588 -13.65 19.85 -25.60
CA ALA A 588 -13.91 20.94 -26.56
C ALA A 588 -14.13 22.28 -25.86
N ALA A 589 -14.83 22.31 -24.72
CA ALA A 589 -15.06 23.52 -23.93
C ALA A 589 -13.74 24.06 -23.34
N VAL A 590 -12.91 23.18 -22.78
CA VAL A 590 -11.58 23.53 -22.25
C VAL A 590 -10.70 24.12 -23.34
N TYR A 591 -10.60 23.49 -24.51
CA TYR A 591 -9.82 24.04 -25.62
C TYR A 591 -10.33 25.42 -26.05
N LYS A 592 -11.63 25.54 -26.24
CA LYS A 592 -12.27 26.81 -26.66
C LYS A 592 -12.01 27.97 -25.69
N THR A 593 -12.03 27.69 -24.37
CA THR A 593 -11.98 28.75 -23.34
C THR A 593 -10.59 29.05 -22.84
N CYS A 594 -9.74 28.01 -22.72
CA CYS A 594 -8.42 28.09 -22.06
C CYS A 594 -7.24 28.09 -23.03
N TRP A 595 -7.41 27.74 -24.33
CA TRP A 595 -6.31 27.80 -25.28
C TRP A 595 -5.87 29.23 -25.57
N ASP A 596 -4.57 29.48 -25.40
CA ASP A 596 -3.93 30.75 -25.79
C ASP A 596 -3.21 30.61 -27.14
N PRO A 597 -3.71 31.22 -28.21
CA PRO A 597 -3.12 31.07 -29.55
C PRO A 597 -1.76 31.77 -29.69
N ASP A 598 -1.50 32.84 -28.90
CA ASP A 598 -0.24 33.58 -28.99
C ASP A 598 0.87 32.82 -28.29
N ARG A 599 0.61 32.26 -27.12
CA ARG A 599 1.54 31.36 -26.40
C ARG A 599 1.56 29.97 -26.95
N ARG A 600 0.52 29.54 -27.65
CA ARG A 600 0.27 28.15 -28.09
C ARG A 600 0.37 27.16 -26.92
N LEU A 601 -0.29 27.51 -25.82
CA LEU A 601 -0.37 26.77 -24.57
C LEU A 601 -1.80 26.76 -24.06
N LEU A 602 -2.15 25.71 -23.31
CA LEU A 602 -3.39 25.68 -22.54
C LEU A 602 -3.16 26.38 -21.19
N ALA A 603 -3.97 27.38 -20.89
CA ALA A 603 -3.99 28.06 -19.60
C ALA A 603 -4.73 27.25 -18.54
N ASP A 604 -4.39 27.47 -17.27
CA ASP A 604 -5.03 26.78 -16.13
C ASP A 604 -6.48 27.21 -15.93
N THR A 605 -6.85 28.42 -16.39
CA THR A 605 -8.20 29.01 -16.24
C THR A 605 -8.66 29.72 -17.51
N PRO A 606 -9.98 29.98 -17.69
CA PRO A 606 -10.52 30.76 -18.78
C PRO A 606 -9.95 32.18 -18.92
N PHE A 607 -9.43 32.77 -17.83
CA PHE A 607 -8.81 34.12 -17.89
C PHE A 607 -7.41 34.12 -18.54
N ARG A 608 -6.78 32.96 -18.74
CA ARG A 608 -5.47 32.79 -19.40
C ARG A 608 -4.32 33.58 -18.76
N HIS A 609 -4.34 33.71 -17.43
CA HIS A 609 -3.25 34.40 -16.71
C HIS A 609 -2.24 33.41 -16.13
N ASN A 610 -2.67 32.19 -15.79
CA ASN A 610 -1.84 31.16 -15.19
C ASN A 610 -1.61 30.04 -16.21
N PHE A 611 -0.38 29.56 -16.27
CA PHE A 611 0.03 28.47 -17.16
C PHE A 611 0.92 27.49 -16.41
N SER A 612 0.56 26.24 -16.46
CA SER A 612 1.29 25.15 -15.82
C SER A 612 1.65 24.04 -16.80
N GLN A 613 2.61 23.20 -16.43
CA GLN A 613 2.84 21.95 -17.12
C GLN A 613 1.61 21.04 -17.02
N HIS A 614 0.89 21.06 -15.88
CA HIS A 614 -0.28 20.22 -15.59
C HIS A 614 -1.38 20.34 -16.64
N ALA A 615 -1.83 21.55 -16.94
CA ALA A 615 -2.86 21.79 -17.95
C ALA A 615 -2.45 21.24 -19.31
N ASN A 616 -1.20 21.45 -19.69
CA ASN A 616 -0.68 21.06 -20.99
C ASN A 616 -0.37 19.56 -21.11
N ILE A 617 0.05 18.91 -20.01
CA ILE A 617 0.17 17.46 -19.90
C ILE A 617 -1.19 16.79 -20.15
N LEU A 618 -2.22 17.26 -19.42
CA LEU A 618 -3.58 16.75 -19.58
C LEU A 618 -4.17 17.07 -20.95
N ALA A 619 -3.82 18.23 -21.54
CA ALA A 619 -4.24 18.58 -22.92
C ALA A 619 -3.76 17.54 -23.94
N VAL A 620 -2.55 16.99 -23.75
CA VAL A 620 -2.03 15.90 -24.61
C VAL A 620 -2.72 14.59 -24.28
N LEU A 621 -2.82 14.23 -23.00
CA LEU A 621 -3.41 12.96 -22.58
C LEU A 621 -4.86 12.83 -23.03
N GLU A 622 -5.63 13.91 -22.93
CA GLU A 622 -7.05 13.95 -23.22
C GLU A 622 -7.38 14.44 -24.66
N ASP A 623 -6.38 14.54 -25.54
CA ASP A 623 -6.54 14.98 -26.94
C ASP A 623 -7.27 16.35 -27.07
N ALA A 624 -7.04 17.23 -26.10
CA ALA A 624 -7.58 18.60 -26.17
C ALA A 624 -6.86 19.43 -27.25
N VAL A 625 -5.67 19.01 -27.65
CA VAL A 625 -4.90 19.62 -28.73
C VAL A 625 -4.74 18.56 -29.85
N PRO A 626 -4.86 18.94 -31.13
CA PRO A 626 -4.71 18.00 -32.25
C PRO A 626 -3.41 17.19 -32.18
N ALA A 627 -3.47 15.89 -32.48
CA ALA A 627 -2.33 14.97 -32.37
C ALA A 627 -1.07 15.48 -33.11
N THR A 628 -1.22 16.16 -34.24
CA THR A 628 -0.14 16.76 -35.01
C THR A 628 0.58 17.91 -34.29
N GLU A 629 -0.07 18.55 -33.31
CA GLU A 629 0.48 19.67 -32.55
C GLU A 629 1.05 19.23 -31.18
N GLN A 630 0.67 18.06 -30.68
CA GLN A 630 1.07 17.56 -29.35
C GLN A 630 2.61 17.47 -29.17
N PRO A 631 3.42 17.04 -30.15
CA PRO A 631 4.88 17.03 -30.00
C PRO A 631 5.48 18.43 -29.84
N ALA A 632 4.96 19.42 -30.59
CA ALA A 632 5.41 20.80 -30.47
C ALA A 632 4.98 21.45 -29.15
N LEU A 633 3.79 21.14 -28.67
CA LEU A 633 3.28 21.57 -27.38
C LEU A 633 4.17 21.04 -26.23
N LEU A 634 4.44 19.73 -26.19
CA LEU A 634 5.27 19.14 -25.13
C LEU A 634 6.73 19.60 -25.16
N LYS A 635 7.32 19.80 -26.35
CA LYS A 635 8.66 20.41 -26.43
C LYS A 635 8.69 21.78 -25.79
N ARG A 636 7.63 22.57 -25.95
CA ARG A 636 7.48 23.87 -25.29
C ARG A 636 7.34 23.72 -23.79
N VAL A 637 6.46 22.79 -23.34
CA VAL A 637 6.27 22.48 -21.91
C VAL A 637 7.57 22.10 -21.22
N LEU A 638 8.44 21.36 -21.89
CA LEU A 638 9.74 20.93 -21.35
C LEU A 638 10.80 22.05 -21.33
N SER A 639 10.64 23.09 -22.16
CA SER A 639 11.64 24.16 -22.31
C SER A 639 11.24 25.51 -21.71
N ASP A 640 9.94 25.74 -21.44
CA ASP A 640 9.43 27.01 -20.92
C ASP A 640 9.47 27.05 -19.39
N SER A 641 10.51 27.67 -18.84
CA SER A 641 10.71 27.84 -17.40
C SER A 641 9.70 28.79 -16.72
N SER A 642 8.84 29.47 -17.50
CA SER A 642 7.79 30.32 -16.95
C SER A 642 6.55 29.54 -16.54
N LEU A 643 6.45 28.25 -16.90
CA LEU A 643 5.35 27.39 -16.51
C LEU A 643 5.53 26.90 -15.06
N THR A 644 4.43 26.86 -14.31
CA THR A 644 4.40 26.10 -13.05
C THR A 644 4.80 24.65 -13.31
N PRO A 645 5.90 24.15 -12.70
CA PRO A 645 6.40 22.80 -13.01
C PRO A 645 5.58 21.72 -12.32
N ALA A 646 5.46 20.55 -12.95
CA ALA A 646 4.97 19.34 -12.33
C ALA A 646 6.00 18.81 -11.31
N THR A 647 5.54 18.46 -10.08
CA THR A 647 6.38 17.82 -9.08
C THR A 647 6.54 16.33 -9.36
N TYR A 648 7.24 15.58 -8.50
CA TYR A 648 7.50 14.14 -8.70
C TYR A 648 6.23 13.36 -9.00
N TYR A 649 5.15 13.62 -8.27
CA TYR A 649 3.86 12.98 -8.46
C TYR A 649 3.32 13.16 -9.88
N PHE A 650 3.18 14.41 -10.33
CA PHE A 650 2.53 14.69 -11.62
C PHE A 650 3.42 14.40 -12.83
N ARG A 651 4.74 14.18 -12.62
CA ARG A 651 5.65 13.71 -13.68
C ARG A 651 5.29 12.30 -14.20
N PHE A 652 4.58 11.50 -13.44
CA PHE A 652 3.97 10.26 -13.93
C PHE A 652 3.10 10.52 -15.18
N TYR A 653 2.26 11.54 -15.11
CA TYR A 653 1.41 11.93 -16.23
C TYR A 653 2.21 12.63 -17.35
N LEU A 654 3.25 13.41 -17.01
CA LEU A 654 4.16 14.00 -17.98
C LEU A 654 4.82 12.91 -18.85
N PHE A 655 5.33 11.85 -18.26
CA PHE A 655 6.01 10.79 -19.00
C PHE A 655 5.06 10.02 -19.93
N ARG A 656 3.84 9.79 -19.50
CA ARG A 656 2.80 9.24 -20.38
C ARG A 656 2.45 10.17 -21.54
N ALA A 657 2.36 11.46 -21.28
CA ALA A 657 2.13 12.45 -22.33
C ALA A 657 3.30 12.53 -23.32
N MET A 658 4.55 12.46 -22.84
CA MET A 658 5.74 12.42 -23.68
C MET A 658 5.73 11.20 -24.59
N LYS A 659 5.44 10.02 -24.07
CA LYS A 659 5.33 8.79 -24.86
C LYS A 659 4.23 8.92 -25.91
N LYS A 660 3.02 9.37 -25.53
CA LYS A 660 1.90 9.58 -26.46
C LYS A 660 2.24 10.56 -27.58
N ALA A 661 3.00 11.61 -27.27
CA ALA A 661 3.41 12.62 -28.24
C ALA A 661 4.69 12.22 -29.05
N GLY A 662 5.18 10.98 -28.94
CA GLY A 662 6.36 10.50 -29.66
C GLY A 662 7.69 11.08 -29.15
N LEU A 663 7.74 11.50 -27.90
CA LEU A 663 8.95 12.01 -27.21
C LEU A 663 9.50 11.02 -26.17
N GLY A 664 9.17 9.73 -26.27
CA GLY A 664 9.60 8.70 -25.32
C GLY A 664 11.13 8.61 -25.18
N ASP A 665 11.89 8.79 -26.27
CA ASP A 665 13.36 8.78 -26.22
C ASP A 665 13.99 9.89 -25.38
N GLN A 666 13.22 10.92 -25.00
CA GLN A 666 13.66 11.99 -24.12
C GLN A 666 13.37 11.70 -22.63
N TYR A 667 12.75 10.55 -22.30
CA TYR A 667 12.39 10.19 -20.92
C TYR A 667 13.59 10.22 -19.98
N LEU A 668 14.69 9.54 -20.33
CA LEU A 668 15.89 9.44 -19.48
C LEU A 668 16.53 10.81 -19.19
N ALA A 669 16.40 11.77 -20.08
CA ALA A 669 16.87 13.14 -19.88
C ALA A 669 16.04 13.89 -18.81
N GLN A 670 14.81 13.46 -18.53
CA GLN A 670 13.90 14.07 -17.56
C GLN A 670 14.09 13.51 -16.13
N LEU A 671 14.96 12.53 -15.92
CA LEU A 671 15.24 11.93 -14.61
C LEU A 671 16.17 12.79 -13.71
N GLY A 672 16.46 14.03 -14.09
CA GLY A 672 17.25 14.97 -13.28
C GLY A 672 16.85 15.03 -11.80
N PRO A 673 15.56 15.20 -11.45
CA PRO A 673 15.11 15.25 -10.07
C PRO A 673 15.43 13.97 -9.24
N TRP A 674 15.37 12.79 -9.83
CA TRP A 674 15.75 11.54 -9.16
C TRP A 674 17.28 11.43 -8.99
N ARG A 675 18.08 11.93 -9.94
CA ARG A 675 19.54 12.04 -9.79
C ARG A 675 19.91 12.98 -8.65
N GLU A 676 19.19 14.08 -8.50
CA GLU A 676 19.36 15.01 -7.39
C GLU A 676 19.12 14.32 -6.04
N MET A 677 18.02 13.59 -5.88
CA MET A 677 17.73 12.80 -4.68
C MET A 677 18.84 11.79 -4.37
N LEU A 678 19.37 11.08 -5.40
CA LEU A 678 20.53 10.19 -5.21
C LEU A 678 21.78 10.93 -4.73
N SER A 679 22.05 12.12 -5.27
CA SER A 679 23.19 12.95 -4.89
C SER A 679 23.08 13.46 -3.44
N LEU A 680 21.87 13.69 -2.96
CA LEU A 680 21.55 14.03 -1.58
C LEU A 680 21.55 12.82 -0.62
N GLY A 681 21.90 11.63 -1.10
CA GLY A 681 22.03 10.43 -0.29
C GLY A 681 20.70 9.80 0.15
N LEU A 682 19.59 10.12 -0.52
CA LEU A 682 18.32 9.46 -0.27
C LEU A 682 18.40 7.98 -0.68
N THR A 683 17.76 7.16 0.12
CA THR A 683 17.68 5.69 -0.10
C THR A 683 16.26 5.24 -0.47
N THR A 684 15.34 6.21 -0.50
CA THR A 684 13.96 6.15 -0.94
C THR A 684 13.64 7.45 -1.67
N TRP A 685 12.52 7.50 -2.40
CA TRP A 685 12.11 8.70 -3.12
C TRP A 685 11.24 9.60 -2.27
N ALA A 686 11.58 10.87 -2.24
CA ALA A 686 10.90 11.89 -1.45
C ALA A 686 9.52 12.26 -2.00
N GLU A 687 8.69 12.86 -1.16
CA GLU A 687 7.35 13.36 -1.46
C GLU A 687 7.37 14.46 -2.54
N MET A 688 8.21 15.46 -2.34
CA MET A 688 8.32 16.63 -3.18
C MET A 688 9.78 17.13 -3.22
N PRO A 689 10.12 18.09 -4.09
CA PRO A 689 11.45 18.73 -4.07
C PRO A 689 11.80 19.34 -2.71
N GLU A 690 13.09 19.42 -2.42
CA GLU A 690 13.58 20.03 -1.16
C GLU A 690 13.08 21.48 -0.97
N PRO A 691 12.76 21.85 0.27
CA PRO A 691 12.81 21.06 1.50
C PRO A 691 11.61 20.08 1.57
N THR A 692 11.89 18.79 1.65
CA THR A 692 10.85 17.77 1.74
C THR A 692 10.59 17.32 3.17
N ARG A 693 9.31 17.11 3.52
CA ARG A 693 8.91 16.51 4.78
C ARG A 693 9.28 15.03 4.81
N SER A 694 8.76 14.24 3.88
CA SER A 694 8.92 12.79 3.81
C SER A 694 10.02 12.40 2.82
N ASP A 695 10.97 11.56 3.28
CA ASP A 695 12.01 10.97 2.45
C ASP A 695 11.54 9.67 1.75
N CYS A 696 10.32 9.20 2.03
CA CYS A 696 9.76 7.99 1.44
C CYS A 696 8.29 8.19 1.06
N HIS A 697 8.01 8.39 -0.24
CA HIS A 697 6.67 8.61 -0.76
C HIS A 697 6.49 7.90 -2.10
N ALA A 698 5.63 6.89 -2.12
CA ALA A 698 5.65 5.93 -3.23
C ALA A 698 5.08 6.48 -4.56
N TRP A 699 4.35 7.59 -4.56
CA TRP A 699 3.97 8.23 -5.82
C TRP A 699 5.19 8.69 -6.66
N SER A 700 6.36 8.93 -6.01
CA SER A 700 7.61 9.26 -6.67
C SER A 700 8.37 8.04 -7.21
N ALA A 701 7.90 6.82 -6.94
CA ALA A 701 8.56 5.58 -7.36
C ALA A 701 8.16 5.10 -8.77
N HIS A 702 7.37 5.88 -9.50
CA HIS A 702 6.92 5.51 -10.85
C HIS A 702 8.03 5.28 -11.91
N PRO A 703 9.30 5.70 -11.74
CA PRO A 703 10.34 5.23 -12.65
C PRO A 703 10.44 3.71 -12.75
N ASN A 704 10.09 2.94 -11.70
CA ASN A 704 10.04 1.47 -11.79
C ASN A 704 9.00 0.97 -12.80
N PHE A 705 7.88 1.66 -12.95
CA PHE A 705 6.91 1.38 -14.01
C PHE A 705 7.44 1.87 -15.37
N ASP A 706 7.94 3.11 -15.45
CA ASP A 706 8.32 3.74 -16.72
C ASP A 706 9.56 3.09 -17.36
N LEU A 707 10.52 2.58 -16.59
CA LEU A 707 11.67 1.84 -17.09
C LEU A 707 11.25 0.57 -17.85
N LEU A 708 10.17 -0.09 -17.42
CA LEU A 708 9.60 -1.24 -18.12
C LEU A 708 8.65 -0.82 -19.25
N ALA A 709 7.73 0.09 -18.95
CA ALA A 709 6.66 0.47 -19.88
C ALA A 709 7.15 1.40 -21.00
N THR A 710 8.11 2.30 -20.72
CA THR A 710 8.61 3.29 -21.68
C THR A 710 9.97 2.90 -22.21
N VAL A 711 10.98 2.68 -21.32
CA VAL A 711 12.36 2.44 -21.80
C VAL A 711 12.50 1.06 -22.42
N ALA A 712 12.06 0.00 -21.72
CA ALA A 712 11.97 -1.35 -22.32
C ALA A 712 10.80 -1.48 -23.31
N GLY A 713 9.80 -0.60 -23.19
CA GLY A 713 8.70 -0.45 -24.14
C GLY A 713 7.62 -1.51 -24.04
N ILE A 714 7.49 -2.23 -22.92
CA ILE A 714 6.58 -3.37 -22.77
C ILE A 714 5.23 -2.88 -22.20
N GLU A 715 4.20 -2.86 -23.04
CA GLU A 715 2.84 -2.47 -22.62
C GLU A 715 1.75 -3.39 -23.20
N PRO A 716 0.56 -3.44 -22.58
CA PRO A 716 -0.58 -4.11 -23.20
C PRO A 716 -1.04 -3.38 -24.47
N ALA A 717 -1.26 -4.14 -25.53
CA ALA A 717 -1.91 -3.69 -26.78
C ALA A 717 -3.42 -3.97 -26.77
N ALA A 718 -3.91 -4.75 -25.81
CA ALA A 718 -5.32 -5.04 -25.60
C ALA A 718 -5.58 -5.26 -24.10
N ALA A 719 -6.81 -4.95 -23.68
CA ALA A 719 -7.26 -5.14 -22.31
C ALA A 719 -6.97 -6.55 -21.78
N GLU A 720 -6.78 -6.68 -20.46
CA GLU A 720 -6.39 -7.91 -19.77
C GLU A 720 -5.02 -8.43 -20.22
N PHE A 721 -4.20 -7.55 -20.76
CA PHE A 721 -2.88 -7.83 -21.37
C PHE A 721 -2.91 -8.98 -22.38
N ARG A 722 -4.02 -9.12 -23.11
CA ARG A 722 -4.22 -10.24 -24.08
C ARG A 722 -3.30 -10.15 -25.29
N GLN A 723 -2.77 -8.97 -25.57
CA GLN A 723 -1.74 -8.71 -26.58
C GLN A 723 -0.70 -7.77 -26.01
N VAL A 724 0.55 -7.89 -26.47
CA VAL A 724 1.64 -6.99 -26.08
C VAL A 724 2.03 -6.08 -27.24
N GLU A 725 2.32 -4.83 -26.92
CA GLU A 725 3.08 -3.92 -27.79
C GLU A 725 4.45 -3.67 -27.17
N ILE A 726 5.51 -3.92 -27.90
CA ILE A 726 6.88 -3.64 -27.48
C ILE A 726 7.40 -2.52 -28.36
N HIS A 727 7.63 -1.36 -27.76
CA HIS A 727 8.14 -0.15 -28.41
C HIS A 727 9.19 0.51 -27.53
N PRO A 728 10.45 0.04 -27.57
CA PRO A 728 11.50 0.56 -26.70
C PRO A 728 11.87 2.00 -27.04
N HIS A 729 12.14 2.78 -26.00
CA HIS A 729 12.64 4.15 -26.06
C HIS A 729 13.99 4.23 -25.35
N LEU A 730 15.05 3.78 -26.03
CA LEU A 730 16.37 3.57 -25.43
C LEU A 730 17.10 4.89 -25.12
N GLY A 731 16.77 6.00 -25.82
CA GLY A 731 17.51 7.26 -25.65
C GLY A 731 19.01 7.05 -25.88
N PRO A 732 19.87 7.35 -24.87
CA PRO A 732 21.32 7.17 -24.97
C PRO A 732 21.81 5.74 -24.67
N LEU A 733 20.94 4.81 -24.31
CA LEU A 733 21.33 3.43 -23.97
C LEU A 733 21.74 2.64 -25.20
N HIS A 734 22.81 1.87 -25.08
CA HIS A 734 23.25 0.93 -26.11
C HIS A 734 22.91 -0.53 -25.79
N SER A 735 22.55 -0.85 -24.55
CA SER A 735 22.03 -2.16 -24.21
C SER A 735 21.01 -2.09 -23.05
N LEU A 736 20.04 -3.04 -23.06
CA LEU A 736 19.02 -3.16 -22.02
C LEU A 736 18.55 -4.61 -21.97
N LYS A 737 18.31 -5.11 -20.74
CA LYS A 737 17.58 -6.36 -20.50
C LYS A 737 16.46 -6.09 -19.50
N ALA A 738 15.28 -6.61 -19.79
CA ALA A 738 14.14 -6.47 -18.88
C ALA A 738 13.27 -7.73 -18.85
N THR A 739 12.67 -7.98 -17.69
CA THR A 739 11.66 -9.02 -17.49
C THR A 739 10.42 -8.37 -16.87
N LEU A 740 9.25 -8.68 -17.39
CA LEU A 740 7.95 -8.24 -16.89
C LEU A 740 7.09 -9.45 -16.56
N PRO A 741 6.52 -9.55 -15.32
CA PRO A 741 5.52 -10.57 -15.02
C PRO A 741 4.26 -10.34 -15.86
N HIS A 742 3.66 -11.42 -16.32
CA HIS A 742 2.42 -11.43 -17.09
C HIS A 742 1.50 -12.54 -16.55
N PRO A 743 0.16 -12.43 -16.58
CA PRO A 743 -0.74 -13.46 -16.08
C PRO A 743 -0.52 -14.87 -16.67
N GLN A 744 0.12 -14.97 -17.83
CA GLN A 744 0.41 -16.24 -18.52
C GLN A 744 1.89 -16.67 -18.41
N GLY A 745 2.75 -15.97 -17.65
CA GLY A 745 4.18 -16.22 -17.53
C GLY A 745 5.01 -14.95 -17.47
N GLU A 746 6.15 -14.90 -18.12
CA GLU A 746 7.03 -13.72 -18.15
C GLU A 746 7.24 -13.24 -19.60
N ILE A 747 7.30 -11.93 -19.78
CA ILE A 747 7.78 -11.28 -21.00
C ILE A 747 9.23 -10.88 -20.77
N GLN A 748 10.15 -11.33 -21.62
CA GLN A 748 11.57 -10.99 -21.51
C GLN A 748 12.05 -10.32 -22.79
N VAL A 749 12.86 -9.27 -22.61
CA VAL A 749 13.48 -8.55 -23.72
C VAL A 749 14.98 -8.34 -23.45
N ALA A 750 15.79 -8.42 -24.50
CA ALA A 750 17.19 -8.01 -24.47
C ALA A 750 17.51 -7.24 -25.75
N TYR A 751 18.07 -6.06 -25.60
CA TYR A 751 18.39 -5.14 -26.70
C TYR A 751 19.87 -4.82 -26.75
N GLU A 752 20.40 -4.78 -27.97
CA GLU A 752 21.74 -4.27 -28.31
C GLU A 752 21.61 -3.30 -29.48
N LEU A 753 22.02 -2.04 -29.26
CA LEU A 753 21.97 -0.98 -30.26
C LEU A 753 23.39 -0.64 -30.77
N GLN A 754 23.65 -0.84 -32.04
CA GLN A 754 24.91 -0.48 -32.69
C GLN A 754 24.63 0.53 -33.80
N GLY A 755 24.95 1.79 -33.57
CA GLY A 755 24.55 2.87 -34.43
C GLY A 755 23.03 3.00 -34.50
N ASN A 756 22.42 2.72 -35.67
CA ASN A 756 20.96 2.72 -35.84
C ASN A 756 20.36 1.30 -35.95
N GLU A 757 21.17 0.27 -35.87
CA GLU A 757 20.73 -1.13 -35.95
C GLU A 757 20.44 -1.66 -34.56
N LEU A 758 19.22 -2.09 -34.33
CA LEU A 758 18.77 -2.72 -33.11
C LEU A 758 18.71 -4.24 -33.27
N THR A 759 19.46 -4.97 -32.46
CA THR A 759 19.26 -6.40 -32.24
C THR A 759 18.37 -6.59 -31.02
N ALA A 760 17.28 -7.34 -31.14
CA ALA A 760 16.35 -7.58 -30.04
C ALA A 760 16.01 -9.07 -29.94
N ASP A 761 16.28 -9.64 -28.76
CA ASP A 761 15.76 -10.94 -28.35
C ASP A 761 14.49 -10.71 -27.53
N VAL A 762 13.35 -11.31 -27.95
CA VAL A 762 12.06 -11.19 -27.28
C VAL A 762 11.52 -12.58 -26.97
N THR A 763 11.20 -12.84 -25.71
CA THR A 763 10.54 -14.08 -25.30
C THR A 763 9.17 -13.74 -24.73
N LEU A 764 8.12 -14.34 -25.30
CA LEU A 764 6.74 -14.19 -24.85
C LEU A 764 6.18 -15.51 -24.30
N PRO A 765 5.22 -15.48 -23.36
CA PRO A 765 4.39 -16.64 -23.02
C PRO A 765 3.79 -17.30 -24.27
N GLU A 766 3.62 -18.62 -24.25
CA GLU A 766 3.26 -19.41 -25.47
C GLU A 766 2.04 -18.91 -26.25
N LYS A 767 1.04 -18.39 -25.54
CA LYS A 767 -0.23 -17.93 -26.15
C LYS A 767 -0.29 -16.41 -26.37
N LEU A 768 0.69 -15.69 -25.90
CA LEU A 768 0.72 -14.24 -26.04
C LEU A 768 1.22 -13.87 -27.45
N THR A 769 0.51 -12.94 -28.07
CA THR A 769 0.89 -12.35 -29.37
C THR A 769 0.97 -10.86 -29.25
N GLY A 770 1.62 -10.21 -30.23
CA GLY A 770 1.73 -8.76 -30.22
C GLY A 770 2.54 -8.20 -31.35
N TRP A 771 3.18 -7.06 -31.09
CA TRP A 771 3.92 -6.31 -32.06
C TRP A 771 5.22 -5.76 -31.44
N PHE A 772 6.28 -5.75 -32.27
CA PHE A 772 7.51 -5.02 -31.98
C PHE A 772 7.61 -3.82 -32.92
N ASN A 773 7.78 -2.63 -32.37
CA ASN A 773 7.90 -1.38 -33.12
C ASN A 773 9.29 -0.78 -32.94
N TRP A 774 9.99 -0.49 -34.06
CA TRP A 774 11.28 0.20 -34.03
C TRP A 774 11.50 0.98 -35.34
N SER A 775 11.87 2.25 -35.21
CA SER A 775 12.19 3.13 -36.39
C SER A 775 11.15 3.07 -37.51
N GLY A 776 9.85 3.04 -37.16
CA GLY A 776 8.75 2.96 -38.13
C GLY A 776 8.48 1.55 -38.70
N LYS A 777 9.28 0.55 -38.37
CA LYS A 777 9.01 -0.86 -38.69
C LYS A 777 8.09 -1.45 -37.62
N ARG A 778 7.13 -2.29 -38.04
CA ARG A 778 6.23 -3.04 -37.14
C ARG A 778 6.31 -4.52 -37.47
N VAL A 779 6.81 -5.33 -36.52
CA VAL A 779 7.01 -6.77 -36.67
C VAL A 779 6.05 -7.53 -35.78
N PRO A 780 5.30 -8.53 -36.28
CA PRO A 780 4.43 -9.34 -35.47
C PRO A 780 5.26 -10.23 -34.53
N LEU A 781 4.75 -10.38 -33.26
CA LEU A 781 5.32 -11.24 -32.24
C LEU A 781 4.36 -12.41 -31.95
N HIS A 782 4.93 -13.55 -31.61
CA HIS A 782 4.22 -14.76 -31.20
C HIS A 782 4.90 -15.39 -29.96
N GLY A 783 4.24 -16.39 -29.34
CA GLY A 783 4.80 -17.10 -28.21
C GLY A 783 6.16 -17.75 -28.49
N GLY A 784 6.99 -17.87 -27.46
CA GLY A 784 8.36 -18.34 -27.53
C GLY A 784 9.38 -17.24 -27.81
N THR A 785 10.64 -17.62 -28.04
CA THR A 785 11.76 -16.70 -28.26
C THR A 785 11.88 -16.33 -29.72
N GLN A 786 12.09 -15.04 -30.00
CA GLN A 786 12.29 -14.48 -31.35
C GLN A 786 13.51 -13.56 -31.34
N HIS A 787 14.33 -13.66 -32.37
CA HIS A 787 15.49 -12.81 -32.60
C HIS A 787 15.21 -11.86 -33.76
N LEU A 788 15.32 -10.56 -33.54
CA LEU A 788 15.01 -9.50 -34.50
C LEU A 788 16.25 -8.66 -34.75
N VAL A 789 16.49 -8.31 -36.03
CA VAL A 789 17.50 -7.33 -36.46
C VAL A 789 16.76 -6.24 -37.25
N LEU A 790 16.79 -5.00 -36.78
CA LEU A 790 15.87 -3.94 -37.20
C LEU A 790 16.60 -2.66 -37.62
#